data_42952e21dfca295f3dc47951b3aa0c67
#
_entry.id   42952e21dfca295f3dc47951b3aa0c67
#
_cell.length_a   1.000
_cell.length_b   1.000
_cell.length_c   1.000
_cell.angle_alpha   90.00
_cell.angle_beta   90.00
_cell.angle_gamma   90.00
#
_symmetry.space_group_name_H-M   'P 1'
#
loop_
_entity.id
_entity.type
_entity.pdbx_description
1 polymer ?
#
loop_
_entity_poly.entity_id
_entity_poly.type
_entity_poly.pdbx_seq_one_letter_code
_entity_poly.pdbx_strand_id
1 'polypeptide(L)'
;MTAGILSSIHTPADVHALSAQQLRDLCFEIRTTLLDYGRKHGGHIGSNLGVVELTVALHRVFNSPHDRFIFDVSHQSYVHKMLTGRAEAYLDESRFGEVTGFTNPLESEHDSFVLGHTGTSISLACGLAKTRDMQRIATGESAIGNVVAIIGNGSLSSAIAFEGLNNAAEQGGNLIIIVNDNEMSIAEDFGGMYGQLAKLRASDGTAELNLFKAFGLDYRYVEQGNDVDTLVEVLNEVKGIDHPIVVHIHTTKGLGFDDGDEFDKGSDGCNQTNPQPHAGKCEANHWQDPEASLGKPLDARKYYGEMAMASLERRFSNEPGLVVISPATPGSNGITRDFRERAGAHYVDTGITEEHAAAFAAGIAKAGGRPVLATSATFFQRTFDQLQQELALNHVPATLLIFGAGISGADNTHSGTFDMTMFANVPDVTCLAPASGEQMLDMLAWATGPSDHGVVAIRMPGEQILSLERAADMAFDPLQRAEEHDPAVNIVGECPFSRYQIVQPGKDVAILGLGNTMPLAAEVTSALAEDDETHAAITATLVDALQYSTMDAELLTMLADGHRLVVTLEDGQLEGGWGEKVTAFYANSNNAKASHVRVLNFGASKEFTDRVPLDELNERYGLTAATIVSRIHGILNE
;
A
#
# COMPACT_ATOMS: atom_id res chain seq x y z
N MET A 1 7.66 -41.15 -7.84
CA MET A 1 7.44 -39.98 -8.71
C MET A 1 8.82 -39.55 -9.15
N THR A 2 9.08 -39.39 -10.44
CA THR A 2 10.30 -38.74 -10.93
C THR A 2 10.33 -37.32 -10.35
N ALA A 3 11.46 -36.91 -9.76
CA ALA A 3 11.63 -35.53 -9.32
C ALA A 3 11.31 -34.60 -10.50
N GLY A 4 10.50 -33.56 -10.26
CA GLY A 4 10.14 -32.58 -11.29
C GLY A 4 11.35 -31.77 -11.76
N ILE A 5 11.24 -31.11 -12.90
CA ILE A 5 12.32 -30.26 -13.43
C ILE A 5 12.59 -29.09 -12.45
N LEU A 6 11.54 -28.44 -11.93
CA LEU A 6 11.66 -27.32 -11.01
C LEU A 6 12.51 -27.65 -9.78
N SER A 7 12.34 -28.82 -9.19
CA SER A 7 13.12 -29.25 -8.02
C SER A 7 14.62 -29.47 -8.32
N SER A 8 15.01 -29.53 -9.59
CA SER A 8 16.41 -29.65 -10.03
C SER A 8 17.06 -28.29 -10.37
N ILE A 9 16.29 -27.19 -10.37
CA ILE A 9 16.79 -25.85 -10.63
C ILE A 9 17.29 -25.22 -9.33
N HIS A 10 18.59 -25.03 -9.22
CA HIS A 10 19.23 -24.39 -8.07
C HIS A 10 19.84 -23.05 -8.42
N THR A 11 20.15 -22.85 -9.70
CA THR A 11 20.74 -21.61 -10.22
C THR A 11 20.18 -21.30 -11.60
N PRO A 12 20.25 -20.05 -12.08
CA PRO A 12 19.90 -19.72 -13.47
C PRO A 12 20.69 -20.52 -14.53
N ALA A 13 21.88 -20.98 -14.22
CA ALA A 13 22.67 -21.82 -15.13
C ALA A 13 21.98 -23.15 -15.47
N ASP A 14 21.18 -23.69 -14.55
CA ASP A 14 20.43 -24.93 -14.78
C ASP A 14 19.35 -24.72 -15.85
N VAL A 15 18.73 -23.52 -15.90
CA VAL A 15 17.74 -23.15 -16.93
C VAL A 15 18.39 -23.05 -18.31
N HIS A 16 19.65 -22.57 -18.40
CA HIS A 16 20.39 -22.50 -19.64
C HIS A 16 20.65 -23.88 -20.27
N ALA A 17 20.72 -24.94 -19.48
CA ALA A 17 20.98 -26.29 -19.94
C ALA A 17 19.72 -27.03 -20.50
N LEU A 18 18.52 -26.49 -20.27
CA LEU A 18 17.26 -27.17 -20.65
C LEU A 18 17.01 -27.10 -22.16
N SER A 19 16.45 -28.19 -22.71
CA SER A 19 15.90 -28.21 -24.06
C SER A 19 14.60 -27.41 -24.15
N ALA A 20 14.15 -27.06 -25.35
CA ALA A 20 12.89 -26.34 -25.58
C ALA A 20 11.69 -27.06 -24.94
N GLN A 21 11.63 -28.43 -25.07
CA GLN A 21 10.57 -29.18 -24.42
C GLN A 21 10.62 -29.09 -22.88
N GLN A 22 11.80 -29.16 -22.28
CA GLN A 22 11.97 -29.03 -20.83
C GLN A 22 11.64 -27.62 -20.34
N LEU A 23 11.87 -26.57 -21.13
CA LEU A 23 11.42 -25.20 -20.77
C LEU A 23 9.89 -25.12 -20.71
N ARG A 24 9.18 -25.72 -21.68
CA ARG A 24 7.70 -25.77 -21.64
C ARG A 24 7.19 -26.60 -20.45
N ASP A 25 7.82 -27.72 -20.17
CA ASP A 25 7.46 -28.59 -19.03
C ASP A 25 7.73 -27.84 -17.70
N LEU A 26 8.84 -27.08 -17.60
CA LEU A 26 9.16 -26.24 -16.45
C LEU A 26 8.11 -25.13 -16.24
N CYS A 27 7.66 -24.44 -17.29
CA CYS A 27 6.57 -23.46 -17.20
C CYS A 27 5.29 -24.09 -16.62
N PHE A 28 4.95 -25.30 -17.05
CA PHE A 28 3.79 -26.02 -16.52
C PHE A 28 3.95 -26.38 -15.03
N GLU A 29 5.13 -26.89 -14.62
CA GLU A 29 5.41 -27.22 -13.22
C GLU A 29 5.36 -25.96 -12.33
N ILE A 30 5.97 -24.84 -12.75
CA ILE A 30 5.93 -23.57 -12.04
C ILE A 30 4.49 -23.08 -11.85
N ARG A 31 3.67 -23.13 -12.90
CA ARG A 31 2.27 -22.70 -12.85
C ARG A 31 1.48 -23.54 -11.84
N THR A 32 1.65 -24.86 -11.86
CA THR A 32 1.03 -25.77 -10.89
C THR A 32 1.47 -25.46 -9.47
N THR A 33 2.75 -25.18 -9.26
CA THR A 33 3.31 -24.81 -7.94
C THR A 33 2.73 -23.49 -7.44
N LEU A 34 2.61 -22.47 -8.31
CA LEU A 34 2.01 -21.18 -7.95
C LEU A 34 0.55 -21.32 -7.51
N LEU A 35 -0.23 -22.16 -8.21
CA LEU A 35 -1.63 -22.42 -7.86
C LEU A 35 -1.76 -23.13 -6.51
N ASP A 36 -0.90 -24.11 -6.22
CA ASP A 36 -0.90 -24.82 -4.94
C ASP A 36 -0.43 -23.90 -3.79
N TYR A 37 0.64 -23.15 -4.01
CA TYR A 37 1.14 -22.13 -3.07
C TYR A 37 0.07 -21.09 -2.76
N GLY A 38 -0.59 -20.54 -3.79
CA GLY A 38 -1.64 -19.54 -3.62
C GLY A 38 -2.82 -20.03 -2.78
N ARG A 39 -3.26 -21.29 -2.98
CA ARG A 39 -4.33 -21.90 -2.18
C ARG A 39 -3.95 -21.99 -0.70
N LYS A 40 -2.72 -22.35 -0.39
CA LYS A 40 -2.26 -22.61 0.98
C LYS A 40 -1.77 -21.37 1.71
N HIS A 41 -1.03 -20.50 1.03
CA HIS A 41 -0.36 -19.35 1.62
C HIS A 41 -0.97 -18.01 1.21
N GLY A 42 -1.57 -17.93 0.02
CA GLY A 42 -2.01 -16.67 -0.57
C GLY A 42 -0.89 -15.93 -1.32
N GLY A 43 -1.17 -14.71 -1.76
CA GLY A 43 -0.19 -13.86 -2.43
C GLY A 43 -0.64 -13.34 -3.80
N HIS A 44 0.27 -12.69 -4.54
CA HIS A 44 0.00 -12.08 -5.86
C HIS A 44 -0.02 -13.12 -7.00
N ILE A 45 -0.94 -14.08 -6.94
CA ILE A 45 -0.92 -15.26 -7.80
C ILE A 45 -1.23 -14.91 -9.25
N GLY A 46 -2.28 -14.12 -9.51
CA GLY A 46 -2.68 -13.78 -10.88
C GLY A 46 -1.58 -13.08 -11.68
N SER A 47 -0.85 -12.16 -11.05
CA SER A 47 0.26 -11.44 -11.68
C SER A 47 1.43 -12.37 -12.03
N ASN A 48 1.77 -13.32 -11.13
CA ASN A 48 2.84 -14.29 -11.37
C ASN A 48 2.49 -15.33 -12.43
N LEU A 49 1.24 -15.79 -12.49
CA LEU A 49 0.76 -16.70 -13.52
C LEU A 49 0.89 -16.10 -14.94
N GLY A 50 0.71 -14.78 -15.08
CA GLY A 50 0.83 -14.06 -16.35
C GLY A 50 2.26 -13.95 -16.88
N VAL A 51 3.29 -14.11 -16.04
CA VAL A 51 4.70 -13.88 -16.40
C VAL A 51 5.59 -15.13 -16.26
N VAL A 52 5.02 -16.31 -16.18
CA VAL A 52 5.79 -17.57 -16.06
C VAL A 52 6.73 -17.73 -17.24
N GLU A 53 6.21 -17.71 -18.48
CA GLU A 53 6.97 -17.91 -19.70
C GLU A 53 8.00 -16.80 -19.90
N LEU A 54 7.65 -15.54 -19.62
CA LEU A 54 8.57 -14.42 -19.67
C LEU A 54 9.76 -14.62 -18.74
N THR A 55 9.50 -15.00 -17.48
CA THR A 55 10.58 -15.12 -16.49
C THR A 55 11.48 -16.32 -16.80
N VAL A 56 10.92 -17.44 -17.26
CA VAL A 56 11.70 -18.59 -17.74
C VAL A 56 12.56 -18.20 -18.95
N ALA A 57 12.01 -17.45 -19.91
CA ALA A 57 12.75 -16.98 -21.09
C ALA A 57 13.87 -16.00 -20.72
N LEU A 58 13.61 -15.10 -19.76
CA LEU A 58 14.65 -14.19 -19.21
C LEU A 58 15.84 -14.99 -18.66
N HIS A 59 15.58 -15.97 -17.82
CA HIS A 59 16.62 -16.83 -17.25
C HIS A 59 17.25 -17.80 -18.26
N ARG A 60 16.56 -18.10 -19.38
CA ARG A 60 17.12 -18.87 -20.50
C ARG A 60 18.11 -18.06 -21.32
N VAL A 61 17.87 -16.75 -21.49
CA VAL A 61 18.63 -15.88 -22.42
C VAL A 61 19.73 -15.11 -21.71
N PHE A 62 19.47 -14.57 -20.52
CA PHE A 62 20.36 -13.67 -19.80
C PHE A 62 21.05 -14.35 -18.61
N ASN A 63 22.21 -13.84 -18.20
CA ASN A 63 23.04 -14.41 -17.13
C ASN A 63 22.87 -13.59 -15.83
N SER A 64 21.78 -13.79 -15.07
CA SER A 64 21.63 -13.19 -13.74
C SER A 64 22.63 -13.84 -12.75
N PRO A 65 23.30 -13.07 -11.83
CA PRO A 65 23.08 -11.66 -11.52
C PRO A 65 23.93 -10.68 -12.35
N HIS A 66 24.77 -11.13 -13.30
CA HIS A 66 25.55 -10.24 -14.18
C HIS A 66 24.62 -9.36 -15.03
N ASP A 67 23.66 -9.95 -15.71
CA ASP A 67 22.54 -9.24 -16.33
C ASP A 67 21.49 -8.91 -15.23
N ARG A 68 21.02 -7.66 -15.18
CA ARG A 68 20.16 -7.16 -14.11
C ARG A 68 18.72 -7.11 -14.54
N PHE A 69 17.84 -7.70 -13.73
CA PHE A 69 16.38 -7.65 -13.90
C PHE A 69 15.79 -6.76 -12.82
N ILE A 70 14.97 -5.78 -13.23
CA ILE A 70 14.25 -4.89 -12.33
C ILE A 70 12.77 -5.09 -12.58
N PHE A 71 12.12 -5.89 -11.72
CA PHE A 71 10.69 -6.10 -11.74
C PHE A 71 10.00 -4.91 -11.08
N ASP A 72 9.14 -4.21 -11.82
CA ASP A 72 8.36 -3.10 -11.26
C ASP A 72 7.44 -3.59 -10.14
N VAL A 73 7.31 -2.86 -9.03
CA VAL A 73 6.66 -3.35 -7.79
C VAL A 73 7.35 -4.59 -7.24
N SER A 74 7.74 -5.50 -8.11
CA SER A 74 8.32 -6.82 -7.87
C SER A 74 7.40 -7.90 -7.27
N HIS A 75 6.11 -7.63 -7.15
CA HIS A 75 5.11 -8.62 -6.72
C HIS A 75 4.96 -9.82 -7.69
N GLN A 76 5.38 -9.67 -8.96
CA GLN A 76 5.43 -10.71 -10.00
C GLN A 76 6.80 -11.40 -10.09
N SER A 77 7.56 -11.47 -8.98
CA SER A 77 8.91 -12.04 -8.94
C SER A 77 9.00 -13.47 -8.40
N TYR A 78 7.87 -14.13 -8.11
CA TYR A 78 7.90 -15.49 -7.51
C TYR A 78 8.61 -16.49 -8.40
N VAL A 79 8.36 -16.45 -9.71
CA VAL A 79 9.05 -17.31 -10.69
C VAL A 79 10.56 -17.01 -10.71
N HIS A 80 10.95 -15.75 -10.67
CA HIS A 80 12.36 -15.35 -10.55
C HIS A 80 13.01 -15.94 -9.30
N LYS A 81 12.32 -15.88 -8.15
CA LYS A 81 12.80 -16.47 -6.91
C LYS A 81 12.97 -18.00 -7.03
N MET A 82 11.99 -18.68 -7.62
CA MET A 82 12.09 -20.13 -7.87
C MET A 82 13.32 -20.49 -8.71
N LEU A 83 13.61 -19.72 -9.76
CA LEU A 83 14.71 -19.98 -10.69
C LEU A 83 16.08 -19.51 -10.18
N THR A 84 16.13 -18.83 -9.04
CA THR A 84 17.35 -18.33 -8.40
C THR A 84 17.63 -18.99 -7.04
N GLY A 85 17.27 -20.28 -6.90
CA GLY A 85 17.63 -21.13 -5.78
C GLY A 85 16.66 -21.11 -4.60
N ARG A 86 15.49 -20.44 -4.73
CA ARG A 86 14.48 -20.32 -3.68
C ARG A 86 13.21 -21.16 -3.96
N ALA A 87 13.28 -22.15 -4.87
CA ALA A 87 12.12 -22.97 -5.25
C ALA A 87 11.49 -23.72 -4.05
N GLU A 88 12.31 -24.19 -3.12
CA GLU A 88 11.85 -24.92 -1.94
C GLU A 88 10.87 -24.09 -1.07
N ALA A 89 11.02 -22.76 -1.04
CA ALA A 89 10.11 -21.87 -0.34
C ALA A 89 8.70 -21.77 -0.99
N TYR A 90 8.48 -22.42 -2.12
CA TYR A 90 7.18 -22.54 -2.78
C TYR A 90 6.70 -23.98 -2.88
N LEU A 91 7.61 -24.96 -2.70
CA LEU A 91 7.32 -26.38 -2.79
C LEU A 91 7.05 -27.04 -1.43
N ASP A 92 7.69 -26.55 -0.37
CA ASP A 92 7.57 -27.06 1.00
C ASP A 92 6.79 -26.06 1.86
N GLU A 93 5.60 -26.46 2.30
CA GLU A 93 4.69 -25.65 3.10
C GLU A 93 5.34 -25.14 4.40
N SER A 94 6.24 -25.90 4.99
CA SER A 94 6.96 -25.49 6.21
C SER A 94 7.94 -24.32 5.95
N ARG A 95 8.26 -24.03 4.69
CA ARG A 95 9.24 -23.02 4.25
C ARG A 95 8.62 -21.81 3.56
N PHE A 96 7.31 -21.76 3.41
CA PHE A 96 6.61 -20.64 2.72
C PHE A 96 6.96 -19.26 3.27
N GLY A 97 7.27 -19.15 4.56
CA GLY A 97 7.68 -17.91 5.20
C GLY A 97 9.15 -17.48 4.95
N GLU A 98 9.98 -18.29 4.27
CA GLU A 98 11.40 -17.99 4.08
C GLU A 98 11.67 -16.90 3.04
N VAL A 99 10.69 -16.59 2.18
CA VAL A 99 10.78 -15.56 1.15
C VAL A 99 9.72 -14.47 1.33
N THR A 100 10.07 -13.25 0.90
CA THR A 100 9.09 -12.15 0.82
C THR A 100 8.26 -12.24 -0.45
N GLY A 101 7.15 -11.52 -0.50
CA GLY A 101 6.33 -11.36 -1.72
C GLY A 101 6.92 -10.43 -2.78
N PHE A 102 8.10 -9.84 -2.51
CA PHE A 102 8.79 -8.84 -3.35
C PHE A 102 10.27 -9.20 -3.48
N THR A 103 10.99 -8.59 -4.43
CA THR A 103 12.45 -8.77 -4.52
C THR A 103 13.13 -8.20 -3.26
N ASN A 104 14.15 -8.92 -2.78
CA ASN A 104 14.91 -8.52 -1.60
C ASN A 104 16.39 -8.93 -1.73
N PRO A 105 17.32 -7.96 -1.83
CA PRO A 105 18.76 -8.24 -1.89
C PRO A 105 19.31 -9.00 -0.68
N LEU A 106 18.60 -9.01 0.45
CA LEU A 106 19.00 -9.81 1.61
C LEU A 106 18.68 -11.30 1.43
N GLU A 107 17.75 -11.65 0.53
CA GLU A 107 17.44 -13.03 0.20
C GLU A 107 18.38 -13.59 -0.87
N SER A 108 18.75 -12.77 -1.87
CA SER A 108 19.52 -13.24 -3.01
C SER A 108 20.26 -12.11 -3.73
N GLU A 109 21.48 -12.38 -4.21
CA GLU A 109 22.26 -11.47 -5.08
C GLU A 109 21.60 -11.22 -6.45
N HIS A 110 20.63 -12.05 -6.82
CA HIS A 110 19.85 -11.89 -8.05
C HIS A 110 18.82 -10.77 -7.96
N ASP A 111 18.42 -10.37 -6.75
CA ASP A 111 17.52 -9.27 -6.48
C ASP A 111 18.31 -7.96 -6.32
N SER A 112 18.07 -6.96 -7.16
CA SER A 112 18.86 -5.71 -7.15
C SER A 112 18.35 -4.69 -6.13
N PHE A 113 17.03 -4.69 -5.85
CA PHE A 113 16.36 -3.69 -5.00
C PHE A 113 15.27 -4.35 -4.15
N VAL A 114 14.97 -3.77 -2.99
CA VAL A 114 13.69 -3.96 -2.32
C VAL A 114 12.69 -3.03 -3.00
N LEU A 115 11.63 -3.58 -3.60
CA LEU A 115 10.59 -2.83 -4.28
C LEU A 115 9.21 -3.22 -3.76
N GLY A 116 8.22 -2.37 -3.93
CA GLY A 116 6.83 -2.60 -3.53
C GLY A 116 5.90 -1.53 -4.08
N HIS A 117 6.45 -0.36 -4.48
CA HIS A 117 5.70 0.71 -5.12
C HIS A 117 5.92 0.72 -6.64
N THR A 118 4.88 1.10 -7.37
CA THR A 118 4.80 1.05 -8.83
C THR A 118 5.65 2.10 -9.54
N GLY A 119 6.01 1.84 -10.81
CA GLY A 119 6.49 2.83 -11.77
C GLY A 119 8.00 3.11 -11.75
N THR A 120 8.75 2.62 -10.75
CA THR A 120 10.15 3.01 -10.56
C THR A 120 11.17 2.19 -11.36
N SER A 121 10.77 1.03 -11.91
CA SER A 121 11.69 0.08 -12.54
C SER A 121 12.50 0.67 -13.69
N ILE A 122 11.89 1.49 -14.55
CA ILE A 122 12.57 2.11 -15.70
C ILE A 122 13.65 3.08 -15.22
N SER A 123 13.33 3.95 -14.26
CA SER A 123 14.30 4.91 -13.70
C SER A 123 15.47 4.22 -13.00
N LEU A 124 15.20 3.15 -12.24
CA LEU A 124 16.24 2.34 -11.61
C LEU A 124 17.13 1.66 -12.64
N ALA A 125 16.53 1.11 -13.70
CA ALA A 125 17.25 0.50 -14.81
C ALA A 125 18.13 1.50 -15.57
N CYS A 126 17.65 2.72 -15.81
CA CYS A 126 18.44 3.81 -16.37
C CYS A 126 19.70 4.10 -15.52
N GLY A 127 19.55 4.14 -14.19
CA GLY A 127 20.67 4.34 -13.27
C GLY A 127 21.72 3.23 -13.34
N LEU A 128 21.29 1.96 -13.39
CA LEU A 128 22.18 0.81 -13.54
C LEU A 128 22.88 0.81 -14.91
N ALA A 129 22.13 1.06 -15.99
CA ALA A 129 22.68 1.15 -17.35
C ALA A 129 23.71 2.30 -17.46
N LYS A 130 23.41 3.46 -16.88
CA LYS A 130 24.34 4.59 -16.84
C LYS A 130 25.65 4.24 -16.15
N THR A 131 25.58 3.60 -15.00
CA THR A 131 26.78 3.16 -14.25
C THR A 131 27.59 2.16 -15.04
N ARG A 132 26.94 1.15 -15.66
CA ARG A 132 27.60 0.20 -16.57
C ARG A 132 28.35 0.90 -17.69
N ASP A 133 27.72 1.83 -18.38
CA ASP A 133 28.27 2.52 -19.53
C ASP A 133 29.45 3.40 -19.13
N MET A 134 29.37 4.09 -18.00
CA MET A 134 30.51 4.85 -17.46
C MET A 134 31.68 3.95 -17.08
N GLN A 135 31.45 2.79 -16.48
CA GLN A 135 32.52 1.82 -16.18
C GLN A 135 33.18 1.31 -17.46
N ARG A 136 32.40 0.96 -18.48
CA ARG A 136 32.92 0.52 -19.79
C ARG A 136 33.77 1.61 -20.48
N ILE A 137 33.35 2.87 -20.40
CA ILE A 137 34.12 4.00 -20.93
C ILE A 137 35.44 4.15 -20.16
N ALA A 138 35.43 4.01 -18.84
CA ALA A 138 36.59 4.25 -18.00
C ALA A 138 37.60 3.09 -18.02
N THR A 139 37.15 1.84 -18.04
CA THR A 139 37.99 0.64 -17.85
C THR A 139 37.91 -0.38 -18.98
N GLY A 140 36.99 -0.22 -19.92
CA GLY A 140 36.66 -1.20 -20.96
C GLY A 140 35.72 -2.31 -20.52
N GLU A 141 35.44 -2.44 -19.22
CA GLU A 141 34.64 -3.52 -18.63
C GLU A 141 33.62 -2.99 -17.63
N SER A 142 32.62 -3.78 -17.34
CA SER A 142 31.65 -3.55 -16.25
C SER A 142 31.21 -4.87 -15.62
N ALA A 143 30.98 -4.86 -14.33
CA ALA A 143 30.33 -5.98 -13.60
C ALA A 143 28.84 -6.16 -13.98
N ILE A 144 28.23 -5.18 -14.66
CA ILE A 144 26.84 -5.21 -15.12
C ILE A 144 26.82 -5.48 -16.62
N GLY A 145 26.04 -6.48 -17.02
CA GLY A 145 25.76 -6.85 -18.40
C GLY A 145 24.58 -6.09 -18.99
N ASN A 146 23.58 -6.83 -19.51
CA ASN A 146 22.32 -6.24 -19.94
C ASN A 146 21.52 -5.74 -18.73
N VAL A 147 20.72 -4.70 -18.95
CA VAL A 147 19.79 -4.19 -17.94
C VAL A 147 18.37 -4.27 -18.51
N VAL A 148 17.50 -4.98 -17.80
CA VAL A 148 16.12 -5.27 -18.21
C VAL A 148 15.17 -4.75 -17.16
N ALA A 149 14.34 -3.77 -17.50
CA ALA A 149 13.22 -3.33 -16.71
C ALA A 149 11.96 -4.10 -17.15
N ILE A 150 11.20 -4.63 -16.21
CA ILE A 150 9.93 -5.34 -16.46
C ILE A 150 8.82 -4.55 -15.78
N ILE A 151 7.91 -3.97 -16.54
CA ILE A 151 6.81 -3.13 -16.05
C ILE A 151 5.48 -3.60 -16.61
N GLY A 152 4.45 -3.72 -15.73
CA GLY A 152 3.09 -4.00 -16.15
C GLY A 152 2.39 -2.76 -16.71
N ASN A 153 1.38 -2.97 -17.58
CA ASN A 153 0.56 -1.89 -18.14
C ASN A 153 -0.09 -1.02 -17.04
N GLY A 154 -0.54 -1.60 -15.92
CA GLY A 154 -1.07 -0.83 -14.80
C GLY A 154 -0.05 0.15 -14.22
N SER A 155 1.14 -0.34 -13.88
CA SER A 155 2.25 0.49 -13.36
C SER A 155 2.76 1.53 -14.34
N LEU A 156 2.63 1.27 -15.64
CA LEU A 156 3.04 2.20 -16.69
C LEU A 156 2.25 3.52 -16.65
N SER A 157 1.07 3.55 -16.01
CA SER A 157 0.28 4.78 -15.85
C SER A 157 0.86 5.76 -14.81
N SER A 158 1.80 5.35 -13.97
CA SER A 158 2.38 6.23 -12.95
C SER A 158 3.26 7.33 -13.55
N ALA A 159 3.27 8.51 -12.91
CA ALA A 159 4.05 9.66 -13.36
C ALA A 159 5.53 9.32 -13.56
N ILE A 160 6.16 8.66 -12.59
CA ILE A 160 7.59 8.31 -12.65
C ILE A 160 7.91 7.31 -13.76
N ALA A 161 6.95 6.49 -14.22
CA ALA A 161 7.16 5.63 -15.38
C ALA A 161 7.26 6.44 -16.68
N PHE A 162 6.42 7.49 -16.84
CA PHE A 162 6.52 8.43 -17.96
C PHE A 162 7.84 9.21 -17.93
N GLU A 163 8.28 9.69 -16.77
CA GLU A 163 9.58 10.32 -16.58
C GLU A 163 10.72 9.35 -16.92
N GLY A 164 10.59 8.09 -16.51
CA GLY A 164 11.53 7.02 -16.83
C GLY A 164 11.63 6.77 -18.34
N LEU A 165 10.51 6.66 -19.07
CA LEU A 165 10.49 6.50 -20.53
C LEU A 165 11.13 7.70 -21.24
N ASN A 166 10.77 8.93 -20.81
CA ASN A 166 11.33 10.15 -21.39
C ASN A 166 12.87 10.19 -21.24
N ASN A 167 13.40 9.79 -20.08
CA ASN A 167 14.83 9.79 -19.81
C ASN A 167 15.55 8.55 -20.38
N ALA A 168 14.86 7.43 -20.54
CA ALA A 168 15.42 6.23 -21.17
C ALA A 168 15.86 6.50 -22.61
N ALA A 169 15.16 7.37 -23.34
CA ALA A 169 15.50 7.77 -24.71
C ALA A 169 16.88 8.46 -24.81
N GLU A 170 17.35 9.10 -23.74
CA GLU A 170 18.67 9.73 -23.64
C GLU A 170 19.79 8.75 -23.22
N GLN A 171 19.44 7.49 -22.92
CA GLN A 171 20.40 6.46 -22.55
C GLN A 171 21.15 5.97 -23.77
N GLY A 172 22.48 6.11 -23.79
CA GLY A 172 23.31 5.78 -24.95
C GLY A 172 23.72 4.32 -25.11
N GLY A 173 23.32 3.44 -24.19
CA GLY A 173 23.71 2.03 -24.18
C GLY A 173 22.49 1.09 -24.08
N ASN A 174 22.77 -0.20 -24.01
CA ASN A 174 21.75 -1.23 -23.89
C ASN A 174 20.82 -1.02 -22.68
N LEU A 175 19.54 -0.89 -22.93
CA LEU A 175 18.48 -0.87 -21.93
C LEU A 175 17.23 -1.51 -22.54
N ILE A 176 16.77 -2.61 -21.99
CA ILE A 176 15.60 -3.32 -22.47
C ILE A 176 14.44 -3.05 -21.50
N ILE A 177 13.38 -2.45 -22.01
CA ILE A 177 12.16 -2.18 -21.24
C ILE A 177 11.07 -3.13 -21.73
N ILE A 178 10.71 -4.11 -20.91
CA ILE A 178 9.63 -5.05 -21.20
C ILE A 178 8.35 -4.49 -20.61
N VAL A 179 7.41 -4.12 -21.49
CA VAL A 179 6.05 -3.75 -21.10
C VAL A 179 5.18 -4.99 -21.17
N ASN A 180 4.80 -5.51 -20.01
CA ASN A 180 3.88 -6.62 -19.86
C ASN A 180 2.45 -6.11 -19.88
N ASP A 181 1.81 -6.16 -21.04
CA ASP A 181 0.44 -5.71 -21.25
C ASP A 181 -0.51 -6.90 -21.17
N ASN A 182 -1.34 -6.94 -20.14
CA ASN A 182 -2.35 -7.97 -19.93
C ASN A 182 -3.76 -7.39 -19.80
N GLU A 183 -3.94 -6.14 -20.25
CA GLU A 183 -5.22 -5.41 -20.29
C GLU A 183 -5.85 -5.15 -18.91
N MET A 184 -5.09 -5.34 -17.82
CA MET A 184 -5.56 -5.18 -16.46
C MET A 184 -4.52 -4.49 -15.57
N SER A 185 -5.01 -3.64 -14.66
CA SER A 185 -4.29 -3.15 -13.50
C SER A 185 -4.55 -4.09 -12.29
N ILE A 186 -4.72 -3.57 -11.10
CA ILE A 186 -5.26 -4.31 -9.94
C ILE A 186 -6.73 -4.65 -10.24
N ALA A 187 -7.52 -3.61 -10.55
CA ALA A 187 -8.86 -3.68 -11.11
C ALA A 187 -8.80 -3.42 -12.63
N GLU A 188 -9.78 -2.69 -13.18
CA GLU A 188 -9.79 -2.26 -14.58
C GLU A 188 -8.73 -1.19 -14.86
N ASP A 189 -8.33 -1.06 -16.12
CA ASP A 189 -7.47 0.01 -16.60
C ASP A 189 -8.24 1.33 -16.79
N PHE A 190 -7.72 2.42 -16.24
CA PHE A 190 -8.28 3.77 -16.39
C PHE A 190 -7.26 4.73 -16.99
N GLY A 191 -7.67 5.46 -18.03
CA GLY A 191 -6.85 6.48 -18.68
C GLY A 191 -6.67 6.28 -20.18
N GLY A 192 -6.35 7.38 -20.88
CA GLY A 192 -6.25 7.40 -22.35
C GLY A 192 -5.11 6.57 -22.94
N MET A 193 -4.09 6.27 -22.16
CA MET A 193 -2.93 5.46 -22.56
C MET A 193 -3.36 4.05 -22.99
N TYR A 194 -4.28 3.43 -22.25
CA TYR A 194 -4.73 2.06 -22.53
C TYR A 194 -5.43 1.92 -23.88
N GLY A 195 -6.13 2.96 -24.32
CA GLY A 195 -6.67 3.02 -25.69
C GLY A 195 -5.58 3.03 -26.77
N GLN A 196 -4.36 3.52 -26.47
CA GLN A 196 -3.22 3.43 -27.39
C GLN A 196 -2.57 2.04 -27.33
N LEU A 197 -2.41 1.44 -26.15
CA LEU A 197 -1.94 0.06 -26.01
C LEU A 197 -2.86 -0.91 -26.76
N ALA A 198 -4.19 -0.77 -26.61
CA ALA A 198 -5.17 -1.58 -27.34
C ALA A 198 -5.01 -1.46 -28.88
N LYS A 199 -4.74 -0.25 -29.41
CA LYS A 199 -4.47 -0.07 -30.85
C LYS A 199 -3.17 -0.73 -31.28
N LEU A 200 -2.13 -0.71 -30.46
CA LEU A 200 -0.87 -1.38 -30.73
C LEU A 200 -1.07 -2.90 -30.75
N ARG A 201 -1.82 -3.47 -29.82
CA ARG A 201 -2.20 -4.89 -29.85
C ARG A 201 -3.00 -5.23 -31.11
N ALA A 202 -4.08 -4.51 -31.40
CA ALA A 202 -4.95 -4.75 -32.55
C ALA A 202 -4.26 -4.62 -33.91
N SER A 203 -3.12 -3.93 -33.98
CA SER A 203 -2.33 -3.73 -35.21
C SER A 203 -1.04 -4.54 -35.25
N ASP A 204 -0.86 -5.50 -34.37
CA ASP A 204 0.39 -6.24 -34.25
C ASP A 204 1.62 -5.30 -34.14
N GLY A 205 1.48 -4.26 -33.33
CA GLY A 205 2.51 -3.26 -33.07
C GLY A 205 2.77 -2.24 -34.20
N THR A 206 2.02 -2.28 -35.30
CA THR A 206 2.27 -1.47 -36.50
C THR A 206 1.48 -0.16 -36.56
N ALA A 207 0.63 0.15 -35.55
CA ALA A 207 -0.12 1.40 -35.53
C ALA A 207 0.80 2.62 -35.71
N GLU A 208 0.36 3.59 -36.49
CA GLU A 208 1.09 4.83 -36.78
C GLU A 208 1.40 5.62 -35.51
N LEU A 209 0.40 5.74 -34.62
CA LEU A 209 0.57 6.35 -33.31
C LEU A 209 1.09 5.30 -32.34
N ASN A 210 2.32 5.50 -31.90
CA ASN A 210 2.99 4.63 -30.95
C ASN A 210 3.62 5.47 -29.82
N LEU A 211 3.09 5.30 -28.62
CA LEU A 211 3.52 6.03 -27.42
C LEU A 211 5.05 5.93 -27.20
N PHE A 212 5.61 4.75 -27.34
CA PHE A 212 7.02 4.50 -27.07
C PHE A 212 7.91 5.13 -28.13
N LYS A 213 7.54 5.03 -29.39
CA LYS A 213 8.23 5.73 -30.49
C LYS A 213 8.12 7.26 -30.39
N ALA A 214 7.05 7.78 -29.79
CA ALA A 214 6.90 9.20 -29.53
C ALA A 214 7.95 9.73 -28.51
N PHE A 215 8.45 8.88 -27.62
CA PHE A 215 9.58 9.18 -26.74
C PHE A 215 10.95 9.02 -27.45
N GLY A 216 11.00 8.52 -28.69
CA GLY A 216 12.26 8.25 -29.38
C GLY A 216 12.86 6.87 -29.10
N LEU A 217 12.11 5.95 -28.52
CA LEU A 217 12.54 4.60 -28.20
C LEU A 217 12.30 3.64 -29.36
N ASP A 218 13.19 2.69 -29.59
CA ASP A 218 12.93 1.56 -30.46
C ASP A 218 11.84 0.67 -29.84
N TYR A 219 11.10 -0.03 -30.71
CA TYR A 219 9.89 -0.74 -30.29
C TYR A 219 9.72 -2.08 -31.01
N ARG A 220 9.46 -3.13 -30.26
CA ARG A 220 9.15 -4.48 -30.70
C ARG A 220 7.88 -4.98 -30.02
N TYR A 221 6.87 -5.37 -30.80
CA TYR A 221 5.65 -5.99 -30.29
C TYR A 221 5.74 -7.52 -30.33
N VAL A 222 5.10 -8.21 -29.36
CA VAL A 222 5.02 -9.67 -29.25
C VAL A 222 3.63 -10.06 -28.80
N GLU A 223 2.83 -10.61 -29.71
CA GLU A 223 1.47 -11.08 -29.42
C GLU A 223 1.47 -12.34 -28.54
N GLN A 224 2.39 -13.28 -28.77
CA GLN A 224 2.47 -14.55 -28.06
C GLN A 224 3.29 -14.41 -26.76
N GLY A 225 2.88 -13.50 -25.86
CA GLY A 225 3.59 -13.21 -24.60
C GLY A 225 3.56 -14.33 -23.56
N ASN A 226 2.74 -15.37 -23.77
CA ASN A 226 2.74 -16.59 -22.96
C ASN A 226 3.28 -17.82 -23.73
N ASP A 227 4.11 -17.62 -24.74
CA ASP A 227 4.85 -18.68 -25.43
C ASP A 227 6.35 -18.53 -25.17
N VAL A 228 6.93 -19.49 -24.43
CA VAL A 228 8.33 -19.42 -23.98
C VAL A 228 9.31 -19.48 -25.15
N ASP A 229 9.00 -20.20 -26.22
CA ASP A 229 9.90 -20.34 -27.37
C ASP A 229 9.96 -18.99 -28.14
N THR A 230 8.82 -18.36 -28.42
CA THR A 230 8.74 -17.02 -29.03
C THR A 230 9.48 -15.99 -28.18
N LEU A 231 9.29 -16.01 -26.85
CA LEU A 231 9.97 -15.06 -25.97
C LEU A 231 11.50 -15.25 -25.95
N VAL A 232 11.97 -16.49 -25.97
CA VAL A 232 13.41 -16.79 -26.09
C VAL A 232 14.00 -16.25 -27.40
N GLU A 233 13.29 -16.39 -28.52
CA GLU A 233 13.71 -15.85 -29.82
C GLU A 233 13.81 -14.31 -29.75
N VAL A 234 12.77 -13.62 -29.33
CA VAL A 234 12.71 -12.15 -29.23
C VAL A 234 13.76 -11.62 -28.25
N LEU A 235 13.93 -12.23 -27.09
CA LEU A 235 14.93 -11.79 -26.12
C LEU A 235 16.37 -11.97 -26.65
N ASN A 236 16.64 -13.00 -27.46
CA ASN A 236 17.92 -13.14 -28.14
C ASN A 236 18.13 -12.08 -29.24
N GLU A 237 17.08 -11.62 -29.94
CA GLU A 237 17.17 -10.51 -30.91
C GLU A 237 17.60 -9.19 -30.23
N VAL A 238 17.09 -8.91 -29.03
CA VAL A 238 17.35 -7.64 -28.33
C VAL A 238 18.51 -7.72 -27.34
N LYS A 239 19.04 -8.90 -27.06
CA LYS A 239 20.20 -9.09 -26.20
C LYS A 239 21.45 -8.44 -26.82
N GLY A 240 22.05 -7.54 -26.07
CA GLY A 240 23.30 -6.92 -26.49
C GLY A 240 23.19 -5.84 -27.58
N ILE A 241 21.96 -5.31 -27.82
CA ILE A 241 21.81 -4.07 -28.59
C ILE A 241 22.51 -2.93 -27.87
N ASP A 242 22.85 -1.85 -28.57
CA ASP A 242 23.62 -0.73 -28.05
C ASP A 242 22.81 0.55 -27.78
N HIS A 243 21.49 0.41 -27.74
CA HIS A 243 20.53 1.50 -27.53
C HIS A 243 19.29 1.00 -26.74
N PRO A 244 18.46 1.90 -26.21
CA PRO A 244 17.22 1.54 -25.51
C PRO A 244 16.15 0.99 -26.45
N ILE A 245 15.44 -0.05 -25.99
CA ILE A 245 14.30 -0.63 -26.71
C ILE A 245 13.15 -0.96 -25.78
N VAL A 246 11.91 -0.77 -26.25
CA VAL A 246 10.71 -1.29 -25.62
C VAL A 246 10.27 -2.58 -26.31
N VAL A 247 10.18 -3.65 -25.54
CA VAL A 247 9.57 -4.93 -25.93
C VAL A 247 8.18 -4.99 -25.30
N HIS A 248 7.15 -4.76 -26.09
CA HIS A 248 5.76 -4.77 -25.65
C HIS A 248 5.19 -6.18 -25.88
N ILE A 249 4.95 -6.91 -24.80
CA ILE A 249 4.42 -8.28 -24.83
C ILE A 249 2.97 -8.29 -24.40
N HIS A 250 2.13 -9.03 -25.13
CA HIS A 250 0.73 -9.26 -24.77
C HIS A 250 0.61 -10.59 -24.03
N THR A 251 0.17 -10.53 -22.76
CA THR A 251 0.05 -11.72 -21.90
C THR A 251 -1.34 -11.84 -21.34
N THR A 252 -1.60 -12.98 -20.68
CA THR A 252 -2.87 -13.25 -20.00
C THR A 252 -2.64 -13.27 -18.50
N LYS A 253 -3.18 -12.29 -17.77
CA LYS A 253 -3.14 -12.27 -16.29
C LYS A 253 -3.92 -13.45 -15.74
N GLY A 254 -3.33 -14.18 -14.78
CA GLY A 254 -3.99 -15.33 -14.18
C GLY A 254 -4.10 -16.56 -15.09
N LEU A 255 -3.27 -16.69 -16.13
CA LEU A 255 -3.30 -17.83 -17.05
C LEU A 255 -3.20 -19.17 -16.29
N GLY A 256 -4.20 -20.03 -16.47
CA GLY A 256 -4.31 -21.33 -15.79
C GLY A 256 -5.02 -21.28 -14.43
N PHE A 257 -5.51 -20.12 -14.01
CA PHE A 257 -6.37 -20.00 -12.83
C PHE A 257 -7.82 -20.33 -13.24
N ASP A 258 -8.33 -21.48 -12.80
CA ASP A 258 -9.71 -21.89 -13.08
C ASP A 258 -10.49 -22.16 -11.78
N ASP A 259 -11.81 -21.82 -11.77
CA ASP A 259 -12.70 -22.00 -10.61
C ASP A 259 -13.23 -23.44 -10.46
N GLY A 260 -12.76 -24.36 -11.26
CA GLY A 260 -13.23 -25.75 -11.25
C GLY A 260 -12.20 -26.71 -11.83
N ASP A 261 -11.88 -27.68 -11.09
CA ASP A 261 -11.10 -28.91 -11.21
C ASP A 261 -10.51 -29.39 -12.57
N GLU A 262 -10.64 -28.66 -13.67
CA GLU A 262 -10.01 -29.03 -14.95
C GLU A 262 -9.25 -27.84 -15.55
N PHE A 263 -7.94 -28.00 -15.67
CA PHE A 263 -7.05 -27.19 -16.48
C PHE A 263 -7.51 -27.26 -17.95
N ASP A 264 -8.46 -26.43 -18.33
CA ASP A 264 -8.79 -26.29 -19.74
C ASP A 264 -7.73 -25.44 -20.43
N LYS A 265 -7.04 -26.04 -21.41
CA LYS A 265 -5.97 -25.40 -22.21
C LYS A 265 -6.43 -24.22 -23.05
N GLY A 266 -7.65 -23.79 -22.87
CA GLY A 266 -8.32 -22.69 -23.58
C GLY A 266 -9.05 -21.71 -22.68
N SER A 267 -8.85 -21.73 -21.34
CA SER A 267 -9.47 -20.72 -20.50
C SER A 267 -8.85 -19.35 -20.80
N ASP A 268 -9.67 -18.42 -21.20
CA ASP A 268 -9.30 -17.12 -21.76
C ASP A 268 -8.62 -16.16 -20.76
N GLY A 269 -8.24 -16.63 -19.56
CA GLY A 269 -7.63 -15.78 -18.53
C GLY A 269 -8.44 -14.50 -18.26
N CYS A 270 -7.75 -13.49 -17.76
CA CYS A 270 -8.35 -12.21 -17.39
C CYS A 270 -8.20 -11.14 -18.47
N ASN A 271 -8.57 -11.40 -19.72
CA ASN A 271 -8.48 -10.41 -20.81
C ASN A 271 -9.74 -9.54 -20.95
N GLN A 272 -9.57 -8.23 -21.12
CA GLN A 272 -10.67 -7.27 -21.35
C GLN A 272 -11.35 -7.40 -22.72
N THR A 273 -10.81 -8.18 -23.64
CA THR A 273 -11.47 -8.42 -24.94
C THR A 273 -12.83 -9.10 -24.82
N ASN A 274 -13.15 -9.64 -23.62
CA ASN A 274 -14.47 -10.15 -23.27
C ASN A 274 -14.94 -9.62 -21.90
N PRO A 275 -15.50 -8.41 -21.82
CA PRO A 275 -15.47 -7.57 -20.63
C PRO A 275 -16.45 -7.90 -19.50
N GLN A 276 -17.28 -8.94 -19.54
CA GLN A 276 -18.33 -9.00 -18.53
C GLN A 276 -18.26 -10.10 -17.47
N PRO A 277 -17.84 -11.34 -17.62
CA PRO A 277 -17.73 -12.22 -16.47
C PRO A 277 -16.36 -12.25 -15.79
N HIS A 278 -15.30 -11.78 -16.44
CA HIS A 278 -13.92 -12.04 -16.04
C HIS A 278 -13.25 -10.93 -15.23
N ALA A 279 -13.63 -9.67 -15.35
CA ALA A 279 -12.97 -8.55 -14.69
C ALA A 279 -13.01 -8.66 -13.15
N GLY A 280 -14.12 -9.09 -12.55
CA GLY A 280 -14.22 -9.32 -11.11
C GLY A 280 -13.34 -10.46 -10.59
N LYS A 281 -13.17 -11.53 -11.40
CA LYS A 281 -12.27 -12.64 -11.09
C LYS A 281 -10.81 -12.20 -11.11
N CYS A 282 -10.43 -11.34 -12.05
CA CYS A 282 -9.07 -10.83 -12.18
C CYS A 282 -8.66 -9.90 -11.05
N GLU A 283 -9.57 -9.05 -10.59
CA GLU A 283 -9.37 -8.23 -9.40
C GLU A 283 -9.16 -9.11 -8.17
N ALA A 284 -10.00 -10.15 -8.00
CA ALA A 284 -9.87 -11.12 -6.91
C ALA A 284 -8.56 -11.93 -6.97
N ASN A 285 -8.04 -12.20 -8.17
CA ASN A 285 -6.82 -12.99 -8.36
C ASN A 285 -5.54 -12.16 -8.31
N HIS A 286 -5.63 -10.84 -8.25
CA HIS A 286 -4.45 -10.00 -8.05
C HIS A 286 -3.77 -10.32 -6.73
N TRP A 287 -4.54 -10.41 -5.66
CA TRP A 287 -4.15 -10.98 -4.37
C TRP A 287 -5.09 -12.12 -4.03
N GLN A 288 -4.57 -13.33 -3.89
CA GLN A 288 -5.32 -14.49 -3.43
C GLN A 288 -5.15 -14.65 -1.93
N ASP A 289 -6.26 -14.71 -1.20
CA ASP A 289 -6.26 -15.09 0.20
C ASP A 289 -6.13 -16.63 0.32
N PRO A 290 -5.43 -17.14 1.34
CA PRO A 290 -5.35 -18.59 1.57
C PRO A 290 -6.74 -19.17 1.87
N GLU A 291 -6.98 -20.42 1.46
CA GLU A 291 -8.27 -21.12 1.70
C GLU A 291 -8.70 -21.10 3.17
N ALA A 292 -7.74 -21.18 4.10
CA ALA A 292 -7.99 -21.12 5.53
C ALA A 292 -8.58 -19.76 6.01
N SER A 293 -8.55 -18.73 5.17
CA SER A 293 -9.14 -17.42 5.48
C SER A 293 -10.53 -17.21 4.88
N LEU A 294 -10.99 -18.12 4.02
CA LEU A 294 -12.32 -18.05 3.42
C LEU A 294 -13.42 -18.07 4.49
N GLY A 295 -14.35 -17.13 4.38
CA GLY A 295 -15.45 -16.99 5.35
C GLY A 295 -15.08 -16.31 6.66
N LYS A 296 -13.85 -15.83 6.83
CA LYS A 296 -13.51 -14.93 7.94
C LYS A 296 -14.22 -13.58 7.77
N PRO A 297 -14.53 -12.89 8.87
CA PRO A 297 -15.06 -11.53 8.82
C PRO A 297 -14.10 -10.59 8.07
N LEU A 298 -14.64 -9.50 7.51
CA LEU A 298 -13.85 -8.44 6.86
C LEU A 298 -12.75 -7.92 7.80
N ASP A 299 -11.57 -7.64 7.26
CA ASP A 299 -10.54 -6.89 7.98
C ASP A 299 -10.99 -5.42 8.20
N ALA A 300 -10.28 -4.70 9.06
CA ALA A 300 -10.65 -3.33 9.42
C ALA A 300 -10.69 -2.38 8.21
N ARG A 301 -9.77 -2.54 7.26
CA ARG A 301 -9.73 -1.67 6.07
C ARG A 301 -10.98 -1.83 5.23
N LYS A 302 -11.38 -3.07 4.94
CA LYS A 302 -12.60 -3.37 4.18
C LYS A 302 -13.84 -2.96 4.96
N TYR A 303 -13.90 -3.33 6.26
CA TYR A 303 -15.05 -3.04 7.11
C TYR A 303 -15.36 -1.53 7.20
N TYR A 304 -14.38 -0.73 7.61
CA TYR A 304 -14.59 0.72 7.74
C TYR A 304 -14.66 1.43 6.39
N GLY A 305 -14.06 0.85 5.35
CA GLY A 305 -14.22 1.33 3.99
C GLY A 305 -15.65 1.19 3.48
N GLU A 306 -16.24 0.01 3.60
CA GLU A 306 -17.65 -0.22 3.23
C GLU A 306 -18.58 0.68 4.04
N MET A 307 -18.33 0.84 5.34
CA MET A 307 -19.09 1.72 6.22
C MET A 307 -19.01 3.20 5.78
N ALA A 308 -17.82 3.70 5.46
CA ALA A 308 -17.61 5.06 4.97
C ALA A 308 -18.28 5.28 3.61
N MET A 309 -18.10 4.34 2.67
CA MET A 309 -18.71 4.42 1.33
C MET A 309 -20.23 4.41 1.39
N ALA A 310 -20.84 3.55 2.22
CA ALA A 310 -22.29 3.52 2.41
C ALA A 310 -22.82 4.85 2.97
N SER A 311 -22.12 5.46 3.91
CA SER A 311 -22.48 6.78 4.44
C SER A 311 -22.43 7.88 3.37
N LEU A 312 -21.41 7.88 2.49
CA LEU A 312 -21.30 8.84 1.40
C LEU A 312 -22.36 8.62 0.31
N GLU A 313 -22.63 7.35 -0.06
CA GLU A 313 -23.59 6.97 -1.11
C GLU A 313 -24.99 7.51 -0.83
N ARG A 314 -25.44 7.50 0.43
CA ARG A 314 -26.74 8.06 0.84
C ARG A 314 -26.93 9.53 0.50
N ARG A 315 -25.85 10.26 0.29
CA ARG A 315 -25.84 11.71 0.05
C ARG A 315 -25.73 12.07 -1.44
N PHE A 316 -25.31 11.17 -2.31
CA PHE A 316 -25.06 11.46 -3.71
C PHE A 316 -26.24 12.08 -4.46
N SER A 317 -27.47 11.62 -4.18
CA SER A 317 -28.69 12.15 -4.80
C SER A 317 -28.96 13.63 -4.49
N ASN A 318 -28.49 14.11 -3.34
CA ASN A 318 -28.71 15.47 -2.86
C ASN A 318 -27.46 16.35 -2.96
N GLU A 319 -26.30 15.75 -3.15
CA GLU A 319 -24.99 16.41 -3.18
C GLU A 319 -24.20 16.04 -4.45
N PRO A 320 -24.56 16.62 -5.61
CA PRO A 320 -23.97 16.24 -6.90
C PRO A 320 -22.46 16.56 -7.01
N GLY A 321 -21.93 17.40 -6.12
CA GLY A 321 -20.50 17.73 -6.06
C GLY A 321 -19.68 16.81 -5.16
N LEU A 322 -20.29 15.84 -4.46
CA LEU A 322 -19.58 14.87 -3.63
C LEU A 322 -19.00 13.76 -4.52
N VAL A 323 -17.68 13.61 -4.51
CA VAL A 323 -16.95 12.68 -5.41
C VAL A 323 -15.92 11.89 -4.63
N VAL A 324 -15.98 10.59 -4.73
CA VAL A 324 -14.96 9.66 -4.19
C VAL A 324 -13.91 9.39 -5.27
N ILE A 325 -12.65 9.55 -4.91
CA ILE A 325 -11.49 9.33 -5.77
C ILE A 325 -10.65 8.23 -5.14
N SER A 326 -10.31 7.18 -5.91
CA SER A 326 -9.42 6.13 -5.44
C SER A 326 -8.39 5.79 -6.52
N PRO A 327 -7.09 6.05 -6.28
CA PRO A 327 -6.06 5.66 -7.23
C PRO A 327 -5.77 4.16 -7.13
N ALA A 328 -6.34 3.39 -8.06
CA ALA A 328 -6.07 1.98 -8.38
C ALA A 328 -6.22 0.91 -7.28
N THR A 329 -6.55 1.26 -6.04
CA THR A 329 -6.62 0.28 -4.93
C THR A 329 -7.98 0.23 -4.22
N PRO A 330 -9.12 0.24 -4.96
CA PRO A 330 -10.44 0.35 -4.32
C PRO A 330 -10.77 -0.87 -3.47
N GLY A 331 -10.60 -2.09 -3.97
CA GLY A 331 -11.04 -3.30 -3.30
C GLY A 331 -10.36 -3.56 -1.94
N SER A 332 -9.07 -3.27 -1.81
CA SER A 332 -8.35 -3.41 -0.54
C SER A 332 -8.79 -2.42 0.54
N ASN A 333 -9.48 -1.35 0.14
CA ASN A 333 -9.99 -0.30 1.04
C ASN A 333 -11.52 -0.34 1.19
N GLY A 334 -12.17 -1.48 0.90
CA GLY A 334 -13.62 -1.64 1.05
C GLY A 334 -14.45 -0.82 0.05
N ILE A 335 -13.84 -0.28 -1.01
CA ILE A 335 -14.54 0.39 -2.11
C ILE A 335 -14.92 -0.69 -3.11
N THR A 336 -16.01 -1.39 -2.81
CA THR A 336 -16.42 -2.59 -3.54
C THR A 336 -16.84 -2.28 -4.98
N ARG A 337 -16.84 -3.31 -5.85
CA ARG A 337 -17.33 -3.17 -7.22
C ARG A 337 -18.78 -2.71 -7.26
N ASP A 338 -19.63 -3.30 -6.42
CA ASP A 338 -21.05 -2.94 -6.35
C ASP A 338 -21.24 -1.46 -5.97
N PHE A 339 -20.45 -0.95 -5.01
CA PHE A 339 -20.44 0.48 -4.69
C PHE A 339 -20.04 1.32 -5.92
N ARG A 340 -18.93 0.97 -6.60
CA ARG A 340 -18.43 1.71 -7.75
C ARG A 340 -19.45 1.80 -8.88
N GLU A 341 -20.17 0.69 -9.16
CA GLU A 341 -21.25 0.64 -10.15
C GLU A 341 -22.44 1.53 -9.77
N ARG A 342 -22.88 1.50 -8.49
CA ARG A 342 -23.98 2.36 -8.02
C ARG A 342 -23.60 3.83 -7.92
N ALA A 343 -22.39 4.14 -7.50
CA ALA A 343 -21.88 5.50 -7.37
C ALA A 343 -21.79 6.23 -8.73
N GLY A 344 -21.55 5.50 -9.82
CA GLY A 344 -21.51 6.08 -11.16
C GLY A 344 -20.57 7.28 -11.27
N ALA A 345 -21.07 8.46 -11.63
CA ALA A 345 -20.28 9.68 -11.76
C ALA A 345 -19.71 10.23 -10.43
N HIS A 346 -20.18 9.74 -9.30
CA HIS A 346 -19.64 10.10 -7.97
C HIS A 346 -18.39 9.30 -7.57
N TYR A 347 -17.98 8.34 -8.41
CA TYR A 347 -16.74 7.59 -8.21
C TYR A 347 -15.78 7.80 -9.38
N VAL A 348 -14.51 8.03 -9.08
CA VAL A 348 -13.46 8.17 -10.08
C VAL A 348 -12.27 7.31 -9.66
N ASP A 349 -11.91 6.34 -10.50
CA ASP A 349 -10.59 5.71 -10.44
C ASP A 349 -9.64 6.47 -11.37
N THR A 350 -8.49 6.85 -10.87
CA THR A 350 -7.50 7.58 -11.67
C THR A 350 -6.38 6.69 -12.22
N GLY A 351 -6.46 5.38 -11.95
CA GLY A 351 -5.35 4.48 -12.17
C GLY A 351 -4.25 4.67 -11.11
N ILE A 352 -3.06 4.13 -11.35
CA ILE A 352 -1.93 4.28 -10.42
C ILE A 352 -1.30 5.67 -10.61
N THR A 353 -1.96 6.69 -10.11
CA THR A 353 -1.61 8.11 -10.33
C THR A 353 -1.95 8.94 -9.09
N GLU A 354 -1.36 8.62 -7.96
CA GLU A 354 -1.69 9.24 -6.67
C GLU A 354 -1.48 10.76 -6.69
N GLU A 355 -0.41 11.23 -7.32
CA GLU A 355 -0.10 12.66 -7.47
C GLU A 355 -1.19 13.39 -8.28
N HIS A 356 -1.63 12.77 -9.39
CA HIS A 356 -2.74 13.30 -10.20
C HIS A 356 -4.04 13.31 -9.39
N ALA A 357 -4.32 12.24 -8.62
CA ALA A 357 -5.53 12.14 -7.82
C ALA A 357 -5.64 13.29 -6.80
N ALA A 358 -4.53 13.66 -6.15
CA ALA A 358 -4.48 14.77 -5.20
C ALA A 358 -4.69 16.14 -5.91
N ALA A 359 -4.00 16.37 -7.02
CA ALA A 359 -4.20 17.59 -7.81
C ALA A 359 -5.61 17.67 -8.42
N PHE A 360 -6.17 16.53 -8.86
CA PHE A 360 -7.53 16.43 -9.37
C PHE A 360 -8.57 16.75 -8.28
N ALA A 361 -8.35 16.25 -7.06
CA ALA A 361 -9.18 16.60 -5.91
C ALA A 361 -9.17 18.12 -5.66
N ALA A 362 -8.01 18.78 -5.73
CA ALA A 362 -7.92 20.23 -5.62
C ALA A 362 -8.74 20.95 -6.70
N GLY A 363 -8.69 20.46 -7.94
CA GLY A 363 -9.49 21.00 -9.04
C GLY A 363 -11.00 20.87 -8.81
N ILE A 364 -11.46 19.70 -8.33
CA ILE A 364 -12.87 19.48 -7.97
C ILE A 364 -13.29 20.45 -6.86
N ALA A 365 -12.49 20.57 -5.80
CA ALA A 365 -12.78 21.45 -4.68
C ALA A 365 -12.85 22.91 -5.10
N LYS A 366 -11.93 23.38 -5.94
CA LYS A 366 -11.89 24.75 -6.47
C LYS A 366 -13.11 25.07 -7.35
N ALA A 367 -13.71 24.05 -7.99
CA ALA A 367 -14.95 24.17 -8.75
C ALA A 367 -16.22 24.09 -7.87
N GLY A 368 -16.08 23.99 -6.55
CA GLY A 368 -17.20 23.91 -5.60
C GLY A 368 -17.68 22.49 -5.32
N GLY A 369 -16.96 21.47 -5.77
CA GLY A 369 -17.19 20.08 -5.41
C GLY A 369 -16.59 19.71 -4.06
N ARG A 370 -16.87 18.50 -3.59
CA ARG A 370 -16.36 17.92 -2.34
C ARG A 370 -15.68 16.58 -2.61
N PRO A 371 -14.38 16.61 -2.90
CA PRO A 371 -13.63 15.41 -3.15
C PRO A 371 -13.32 14.66 -1.85
N VAL A 372 -13.42 13.33 -1.92
CA VAL A 372 -12.97 12.38 -0.91
C VAL A 372 -11.92 11.49 -1.56
N LEU A 373 -10.65 11.75 -1.27
CA LEU A 373 -9.53 10.95 -1.78
C LEU A 373 -9.22 9.81 -0.80
N ALA A 374 -9.38 8.58 -1.26
CA ALA A 374 -9.29 7.37 -0.45
C ALA A 374 -8.19 6.44 -0.97
N THR A 375 -7.09 6.31 -0.21
CA THR A 375 -6.00 5.36 -0.51
C THR A 375 -5.24 4.97 0.76
N SER A 376 -4.23 4.09 0.61
CA SER A 376 -3.43 3.63 1.75
C SER A 376 -2.40 4.67 2.20
N ALA A 377 -2.07 4.67 3.49
CA ALA A 377 -1.06 5.56 4.09
C ALA A 377 0.26 5.55 3.32
N THR A 378 0.74 4.36 2.95
CA THR A 378 1.99 4.20 2.20
C THR A 378 1.93 4.87 0.82
N PHE A 379 0.78 4.86 0.12
CA PHE A 379 0.62 5.46 -1.20
C PHE A 379 0.44 6.98 -1.15
N PHE A 380 -0.11 7.52 -0.06
CA PHE A 380 -0.12 8.96 0.17
C PHE A 380 1.28 9.59 0.20
N GLN A 381 2.34 8.81 0.45
CA GLN A 381 3.72 9.32 0.41
C GLN A 381 4.06 9.97 -0.93
N ARG A 382 3.48 9.51 -2.04
CA ARG A 382 3.67 10.09 -3.37
C ARG A 382 2.99 11.44 -3.54
N THR A 383 2.00 11.75 -2.74
CA THR A 383 1.21 12.98 -2.84
C THR A 383 1.74 14.12 -1.97
N PHE A 384 2.90 13.95 -1.33
CA PHE A 384 3.38 14.90 -0.32
C PHE A 384 3.55 16.33 -0.88
N ASP A 385 4.02 16.47 -2.12
CA ASP A 385 4.12 17.76 -2.80
C ASP A 385 2.72 18.34 -3.07
N GLN A 386 1.81 17.56 -3.68
CA GLN A 386 0.46 18.00 -4.02
C GLN A 386 -0.40 18.30 -2.80
N LEU A 387 -0.16 17.58 -1.69
CA LEU A 387 -0.80 17.87 -0.40
C LEU A 387 -0.44 19.27 0.08
N GLN A 388 0.82 19.68 -0.08
CA GLN A 388 1.29 21.02 0.29
C GLN A 388 0.87 22.07 -0.74
N GLN A 389 1.17 21.85 -2.03
CA GLN A 389 1.06 22.88 -3.06
C GLN A 389 -0.37 23.05 -3.56
N GLU A 390 -1.03 21.96 -3.97
CA GLU A 390 -2.35 22.04 -4.60
C GLU A 390 -3.48 22.13 -3.56
N LEU A 391 -3.36 21.38 -2.45
CA LEU A 391 -4.41 21.29 -1.44
C LEU A 391 -4.25 22.35 -0.33
N ALA A 392 -3.24 22.21 0.54
CA ALA A 392 -3.11 23.02 1.75
C ALA A 392 -2.85 24.50 1.44
N LEU A 393 -1.82 24.81 0.63
CA LEU A 393 -1.47 26.19 0.28
C LEU A 393 -2.62 26.95 -0.42
N ASN A 394 -3.46 26.23 -1.15
CA ASN A 394 -4.63 26.78 -1.84
C ASN A 394 -5.88 26.85 -0.95
N HIS A 395 -5.82 26.37 0.28
CA HIS A 395 -6.95 26.33 1.23
C HIS A 395 -8.22 25.74 0.59
N VAL A 396 -8.11 24.59 -0.06
CA VAL A 396 -9.26 23.95 -0.72
C VAL A 396 -9.84 22.84 0.15
N PRO A 397 -11.19 22.71 0.21
CA PRO A 397 -11.82 21.67 1.01
C PRO A 397 -11.65 20.31 0.33
N ALA A 398 -10.87 19.44 0.94
CA ALA A 398 -10.70 18.05 0.49
C ALA A 398 -10.64 17.10 1.70
N THR A 399 -11.31 15.97 1.60
CA THR A 399 -11.26 14.92 2.63
C THR A 399 -10.35 13.79 2.17
N LEU A 400 -9.39 13.41 3.00
CA LEU A 400 -8.43 12.34 2.74
C LEU A 400 -8.74 11.17 3.69
N LEU A 401 -9.09 10.00 3.17
CA LEU A 401 -9.29 8.78 3.96
C LEU A 401 -8.01 7.95 3.90
N ILE A 402 -7.32 7.83 5.04
CA ILE A 402 -6.01 7.20 5.15
C ILE A 402 -6.19 5.78 5.66
N PHE A 403 -6.14 4.81 4.74
CA PHE A 403 -6.25 3.38 5.07
C PHE A 403 -4.90 2.76 5.43
N GLY A 404 -4.91 1.73 6.26
CA GLY A 404 -3.69 1.04 6.68
C GLY A 404 -2.70 1.97 7.37
N ALA A 405 -3.20 2.91 8.15
CA ALA A 405 -2.44 3.86 8.94
C ALA A 405 -1.78 3.19 10.15
N GLY A 406 -0.64 3.70 10.59
CA GLY A 406 0.02 3.30 11.81
C GLY A 406 0.89 2.05 11.69
N ILE A 407 1.29 1.52 12.86
CA ILE A 407 2.11 0.31 12.99
C ILE A 407 1.32 -0.89 12.48
N SER A 408 1.94 -1.69 11.64
CA SER A 408 1.33 -2.90 11.10
C SER A 408 2.36 -4.02 10.93
N GLY A 409 1.90 -5.26 10.90
CA GLY A 409 2.73 -6.43 10.56
C GLY A 409 2.98 -6.60 9.05
N ALA A 410 2.80 -5.55 8.26
CA ALA A 410 3.02 -5.54 6.82
C ALA A 410 4.51 -5.66 6.46
N ASP A 411 4.80 -5.87 5.17
CA ASP A 411 6.14 -5.77 4.64
C ASP A 411 6.68 -4.32 4.71
N ASN A 412 7.98 -4.16 4.55
CA ASN A 412 8.68 -2.89 4.70
C ASN A 412 8.29 -1.81 3.67
N THR A 413 7.58 -2.17 2.60
CA THR A 413 7.15 -1.26 1.54
C THR A 413 5.71 -0.79 1.70
N HIS A 414 4.90 -1.48 2.53
CA HIS A 414 3.48 -1.19 2.72
C HIS A 414 3.13 -0.79 4.16
N SER A 415 4.08 -0.18 4.89
CA SER A 415 3.87 0.28 6.27
C SER A 415 3.22 1.66 6.32
N GLY A 416 2.26 1.83 7.24
CA GLY A 416 1.65 3.12 7.58
C GLY A 416 2.34 3.87 8.72
N THR A 417 3.43 3.35 9.28
CA THR A 417 4.07 3.87 10.51
C THR A 417 4.49 5.34 10.41
N PHE A 418 4.73 5.86 9.20
CA PHE A 418 5.22 7.23 8.97
C PHE A 418 4.11 8.25 8.67
N ASP A 419 2.85 7.86 8.63
CA ASP A 419 1.73 8.69 8.18
C ASP A 419 1.51 9.93 9.06
N MET A 420 1.54 9.77 10.40
CA MET A 420 1.32 10.90 11.31
C MET A 420 2.35 12.01 11.10
N THR A 421 3.62 11.66 10.99
CA THR A 421 4.71 12.64 10.79
C THR A 421 4.61 13.33 9.44
N MET A 422 4.11 12.63 8.42
CA MET A 422 3.90 13.21 7.09
C MET A 422 2.76 14.23 7.08
N PHE A 423 1.57 13.86 7.52
CA PHE A 423 0.40 14.73 7.44
C PHE A 423 0.42 15.88 8.45
N ALA A 424 0.81 15.60 9.71
CA ALA A 424 0.75 16.59 10.77
C ALA A 424 1.83 17.68 10.71
N ASN A 425 2.74 17.62 9.75
CA ASN A 425 3.74 18.66 9.50
C ASN A 425 3.41 19.54 8.29
N VAL A 426 2.29 19.30 7.61
CA VAL A 426 1.77 20.19 6.57
C VAL A 426 0.87 21.25 7.22
N PRO A 427 1.13 22.55 7.01
CA PRO A 427 0.25 23.60 7.52
C PRO A 427 -1.19 23.47 7.00
N ASP A 428 -2.15 23.91 7.80
CA ASP A 428 -3.58 23.98 7.44
C ASP A 428 -4.23 22.64 7.06
N VAL A 429 -3.64 21.52 7.46
CA VAL A 429 -4.25 20.20 7.38
C VAL A 429 -4.79 19.80 8.75
N THR A 430 -6.09 19.56 8.84
CA THR A 430 -6.73 18.99 10.03
C THR A 430 -6.60 17.49 10.01
N CYS A 431 -5.86 16.92 10.97
CA CYS A 431 -5.59 15.46 11.03
C CYS A 431 -6.37 14.81 12.16
N LEU A 432 -7.34 13.97 11.82
CA LEU A 432 -8.27 13.32 12.75
C LEU A 432 -7.93 11.83 12.89
N ALA A 433 -8.10 11.30 14.09
CA ALA A 433 -7.86 9.89 14.42
C ALA A 433 -9.02 9.35 15.28
N PRO A 434 -10.06 8.79 14.66
CA PRO A 434 -11.21 8.25 15.39
C PRO A 434 -10.85 6.98 16.16
N ALA A 435 -11.46 6.81 17.34
CA ALA A 435 -11.34 5.66 18.21
C ALA A 435 -12.55 4.73 18.12
N SER A 436 -13.48 4.95 17.21
CA SER A 436 -14.62 4.08 16.89
C SER A 436 -15.15 4.32 15.47
N GLY A 437 -15.99 3.40 14.98
CA GLY A 437 -16.67 3.56 13.71
C GLY A 437 -17.65 4.74 13.72
N GLU A 438 -18.35 4.99 14.82
CA GLU A 438 -19.27 6.13 14.99
C GLU A 438 -18.48 7.45 14.93
N GLN A 439 -17.37 7.56 15.65
CA GLN A 439 -16.52 8.75 15.56
C GLN A 439 -16.00 8.95 14.13
N MET A 440 -15.62 7.88 13.44
CA MET A 440 -15.20 7.96 12.04
C MET A 440 -16.31 8.52 11.15
N LEU A 441 -17.55 8.06 11.32
CA LEU A 441 -18.70 8.56 10.55
C LEU A 441 -19.01 10.02 10.89
N ASP A 442 -18.93 10.42 12.17
CA ASP A 442 -19.09 11.81 12.59
C ASP A 442 -18.02 12.73 11.97
N MET A 443 -16.75 12.30 11.99
CA MET A 443 -15.64 13.01 11.38
C MET A 443 -15.81 13.13 9.86
N LEU A 444 -16.23 12.06 9.19
CA LEU A 444 -16.52 12.04 7.76
C LEU A 444 -17.67 12.96 7.39
N ALA A 445 -18.78 12.93 8.17
CA ALA A 445 -19.93 13.80 7.95
C ALA A 445 -19.55 15.28 8.08
N TRP A 446 -18.75 15.64 9.09
CA TRP A 446 -18.25 17.00 9.27
C TRP A 446 -17.29 17.40 8.14
N ALA A 447 -16.27 16.58 7.83
CA ALA A 447 -15.25 16.88 6.82
C ALA A 447 -15.83 17.09 5.42
N THR A 448 -16.88 16.33 5.10
CA THR A 448 -17.61 16.43 3.82
C THR A 448 -18.87 17.29 3.90
N GLY A 449 -19.06 18.04 5.00
CA GLY A 449 -20.18 18.94 5.24
C GLY A 449 -20.19 20.16 4.30
N PRO A 450 -21.23 21.02 4.41
CA PRO A 450 -21.39 22.18 3.51
C PRO A 450 -20.40 23.31 3.75
N SER A 451 -19.74 23.37 4.90
CA SER A 451 -18.75 24.40 5.22
C SER A 451 -17.41 24.10 4.57
N ASP A 452 -16.62 25.16 4.36
CA ASP A 452 -15.23 25.03 3.96
C ASP A 452 -14.38 24.71 5.20
N HIS A 453 -13.93 23.46 5.30
CA HIS A 453 -13.12 22.97 6.41
C HIS A 453 -11.63 22.87 6.03
N GLY A 454 -11.25 23.30 4.83
CA GLY A 454 -9.91 23.09 4.29
C GLY A 454 -9.62 21.60 4.07
N VAL A 455 -8.35 21.24 4.19
CA VAL A 455 -7.94 19.83 4.04
C VAL A 455 -8.14 19.08 5.35
N VAL A 456 -8.91 17.99 5.29
CA VAL A 456 -9.16 17.12 6.44
C VAL A 456 -8.65 15.71 6.13
N ALA A 457 -7.69 15.23 6.90
CA ALA A 457 -7.14 13.88 6.83
C ALA A 457 -7.71 13.03 7.98
N ILE A 458 -8.39 11.93 7.66
CA ILE A 458 -9.00 11.01 8.62
C ILE A 458 -8.25 9.69 8.56
N ARG A 459 -7.57 9.30 9.63
CA ARG A 459 -6.98 7.98 9.78
C ARG A 459 -8.09 6.95 10.00
N MET A 460 -8.23 6.00 9.08
CA MET A 460 -9.26 4.98 9.21
C MET A 460 -8.95 4.05 10.39
N PRO A 461 -9.97 3.65 11.20
CA PRO A 461 -9.76 2.77 12.34
C PRO A 461 -9.13 1.43 11.95
N GLY A 462 -8.28 0.88 12.84
CA GLY A 462 -7.56 -0.37 12.64
C GLY A 462 -8.18 -1.58 13.35
N GLU A 463 -7.48 -2.72 13.28
CA GLU A 463 -7.93 -4.00 13.85
C GLU A 463 -8.16 -3.96 15.37
N GLN A 464 -7.42 -3.12 16.09
CA GLN A 464 -7.57 -2.98 17.54
C GLN A 464 -8.96 -2.45 17.91
N ILE A 465 -9.44 -1.45 17.16
CA ILE A 465 -10.77 -0.87 17.34
C ILE A 465 -11.83 -1.87 16.87
N LEU A 466 -11.66 -2.43 15.66
CA LEU A 466 -12.61 -3.39 15.09
C LEU A 466 -12.83 -4.61 16.00
N SER A 467 -11.77 -5.12 16.61
CA SER A 467 -11.84 -6.28 17.52
C SER A 467 -12.67 -5.98 18.76
N LEU A 468 -12.55 -4.78 19.33
CA LEU A 468 -13.37 -4.35 20.48
C LEU A 468 -14.84 -4.18 20.10
N GLU A 469 -15.11 -3.54 18.99
CA GLU A 469 -16.48 -3.32 18.51
C GLU A 469 -17.18 -4.66 18.22
N ARG A 470 -16.50 -5.62 17.59
CA ARG A 470 -17.01 -6.97 17.36
C ARG A 470 -17.28 -7.75 18.65
N ALA A 471 -16.44 -7.56 19.66
CA ALA A 471 -16.68 -8.19 20.97
C ALA A 471 -17.91 -7.62 21.68
N ALA A 472 -18.27 -6.37 21.41
CA ALA A 472 -19.43 -5.69 21.99
C ALA A 472 -20.74 -6.00 21.25
N ASP A 473 -20.70 -6.24 19.94
CA ASP A 473 -21.88 -6.51 19.12
C ASP A 473 -21.64 -7.67 18.13
N MET A 474 -22.39 -8.75 18.30
CA MET A 474 -22.32 -9.94 17.45
C MET A 474 -23.03 -9.76 16.09
N ALA A 475 -23.95 -8.79 15.95
CA ALA A 475 -24.70 -8.48 14.73
C ALA A 475 -24.03 -7.34 13.92
N PHE A 476 -22.76 -7.47 13.68
CA PHE A 476 -21.86 -6.42 13.25
C PHE A 476 -21.81 -6.30 11.71
N ASP A 477 -22.69 -5.46 11.14
CA ASP A 477 -22.79 -5.17 9.71
C ASP A 477 -22.39 -3.72 9.41
N PRO A 478 -21.34 -3.46 8.60
CA PRO A 478 -20.89 -2.11 8.28
C PRO A 478 -21.93 -1.27 7.53
N LEU A 479 -22.73 -1.90 6.67
CA LEU A 479 -23.73 -1.20 5.87
C LEU A 479 -24.91 -0.78 6.76
N GLN A 480 -25.38 -1.68 7.63
CA GLN A 480 -26.44 -1.37 8.58
C GLN A 480 -26.01 -0.27 9.55
N ARG A 481 -24.79 -0.33 10.10
CA ARG A 481 -24.28 0.72 10.99
C ARG A 481 -24.22 2.07 10.30
N ALA A 482 -23.76 2.12 9.04
CA ALA A 482 -23.76 3.36 8.27
C ALA A 482 -25.17 3.88 7.97
N GLU A 483 -26.15 2.98 7.77
CA GLU A 483 -27.55 3.34 7.51
C GLU A 483 -28.24 3.90 8.77
N GLU A 484 -27.99 3.30 9.92
CA GLU A 484 -28.60 3.67 11.20
C GLU A 484 -27.93 4.88 11.85
N HIS A 485 -26.71 5.23 11.44
CA HIS A 485 -25.96 6.35 12.00
C HIS A 485 -26.58 7.70 11.61
N ASP A 486 -26.90 8.50 12.63
CA ASP A 486 -27.26 9.91 12.49
C ASP A 486 -26.13 10.74 13.15
N PRO A 487 -25.39 11.58 12.38
CA PRO A 487 -24.25 12.29 12.92
C PRO A 487 -24.58 13.07 14.18
N ALA A 488 -23.90 12.75 15.28
CA ALA A 488 -24.10 13.39 16.58
C ALA A 488 -23.49 14.81 16.64
N VAL A 489 -22.73 15.20 15.62
CA VAL A 489 -21.99 16.45 15.58
C VAL A 489 -22.65 17.48 14.67
N ASN A 490 -22.45 18.74 15.00
CA ASN A 490 -22.81 19.81 14.08
C ASN A 490 -21.83 19.82 12.88
N ILE A 491 -22.34 19.47 11.70
CA ILE A 491 -21.56 19.40 10.46
C ILE A 491 -21.27 20.78 9.84
N VAL A 492 -21.75 21.85 10.49
CA VAL A 492 -21.55 23.25 10.06
C VAL A 492 -20.75 24.00 11.12
N GLY A 493 -19.69 24.66 10.70
CA GLY A 493 -18.88 25.52 11.59
C GLY A 493 -17.51 24.95 11.94
N GLU A 494 -16.96 25.40 13.05
CA GLU A 494 -15.62 25.00 13.52
C GLU A 494 -15.52 23.50 13.79
N CYS A 495 -14.29 22.97 13.74
CA CYS A 495 -14.02 21.55 13.96
C CYS A 495 -14.42 21.11 15.38
N PRO A 496 -15.44 20.26 15.53
CA PRO A 496 -15.89 19.78 16.85
C PRO A 496 -14.85 18.84 17.49
N PHE A 497 -13.91 18.32 16.70
CA PHE A 497 -12.85 17.41 17.14
C PHE A 497 -11.53 18.14 17.45
N SER A 498 -11.53 19.47 17.46
CA SER A 498 -10.34 20.28 17.81
C SER A 498 -9.99 20.21 19.29
N ARG A 499 -10.93 19.78 20.13
CA ARG A 499 -10.77 19.62 21.57
C ARG A 499 -10.63 18.17 21.96
N TYR A 500 -9.64 17.89 22.81
CA TYR A 500 -9.48 16.58 23.41
C TYR A 500 -10.62 16.29 24.39
N GLN A 501 -11.03 15.04 24.49
CA GLN A 501 -12.15 14.63 25.34
C GLN A 501 -11.67 13.86 26.56
N ILE A 502 -12.07 14.28 27.76
CA ILE A 502 -11.87 13.49 28.98
C ILE A 502 -12.91 12.40 28.99
N VAL A 503 -12.48 11.16 28.77
CA VAL A 503 -13.31 9.96 28.80
C VAL A 503 -13.56 9.53 30.24
N GLN A 504 -12.51 9.59 31.07
CA GLN A 504 -12.59 9.28 32.49
C GLN A 504 -11.77 10.31 33.28
N PRO A 505 -12.35 11.02 34.25
CA PRO A 505 -11.60 11.94 35.09
C PRO A 505 -10.78 11.19 36.14
N GLY A 506 -9.62 11.72 36.48
CA GLY A 506 -8.70 11.20 37.48
C GLY A 506 -7.77 12.27 37.99
N LYS A 507 -6.60 11.88 38.51
CA LYS A 507 -5.56 12.76 39.02
C LYS A 507 -4.19 12.09 38.99
N ASP A 508 -3.15 12.84 39.21
CA ASP A 508 -1.74 12.46 39.25
C ASP A 508 -1.18 12.02 37.89
N VAL A 509 -1.89 11.16 37.12
CA VAL A 509 -1.48 10.68 35.80
C VAL A 509 -2.60 10.94 34.80
N ALA A 510 -2.26 11.49 33.63
CA ALA A 510 -3.16 11.57 32.49
C ALA A 510 -2.64 10.68 31.36
N ILE A 511 -3.49 9.75 30.89
CA ILE A 511 -3.21 8.84 29.78
C ILE A 511 -3.95 9.40 28.56
N LEU A 512 -3.21 9.83 27.55
CA LEU A 512 -3.72 10.37 26.29
C LEU A 512 -3.56 9.32 25.21
N GLY A 513 -4.66 8.76 24.73
CA GLY A 513 -4.70 7.88 23.57
C GLY A 513 -5.07 8.63 22.30
N LEU A 514 -4.57 8.16 21.16
CA LEU A 514 -4.87 8.71 19.86
C LEU A 514 -5.38 7.61 18.91
N GLY A 515 -6.66 7.67 18.54
CA GLY A 515 -7.27 6.74 17.59
C GLY A 515 -7.05 5.27 17.99
N ASN A 516 -6.28 4.52 17.19
CA ASN A 516 -6.03 3.08 17.39
C ASN A 516 -5.41 2.71 18.75
N THR A 517 -4.81 3.66 19.47
CA THR A 517 -4.22 3.40 20.79
C THR A 517 -5.18 3.66 21.96
N MET A 518 -6.40 4.15 21.70
CA MET A 518 -7.41 4.35 22.76
C MET A 518 -7.76 3.06 23.52
N PRO A 519 -7.89 1.88 22.89
CA PRO A 519 -8.06 0.63 23.60
C PRO A 519 -6.95 0.36 24.63
N LEU A 520 -5.70 0.52 24.22
CA LEU A 520 -4.54 0.36 25.11
C LEU A 520 -4.52 1.41 26.23
N ALA A 521 -4.90 2.66 25.91
CA ALA A 521 -5.00 3.71 26.92
C ALA A 521 -6.04 3.40 27.99
N ALA A 522 -7.19 2.84 27.62
CA ALA A 522 -8.22 2.39 28.53
C ALA A 522 -7.75 1.19 29.40
N GLU A 523 -7.06 0.23 28.78
CA GLU A 523 -6.47 -0.92 29.50
C GLU A 523 -5.44 -0.47 30.55
N VAL A 524 -4.52 0.43 30.17
CA VAL A 524 -3.53 1.03 31.09
C VAL A 524 -4.21 1.76 32.24
N THR A 525 -5.25 2.55 31.94
CA THR A 525 -6.02 3.29 32.95
C THR A 525 -6.70 2.34 33.93
N SER A 526 -7.26 1.23 33.45
CA SER A 526 -7.91 0.20 34.26
C SER A 526 -6.89 -0.52 35.14
N ALA A 527 -5.75 -0.92 34.58
CA ALA A 527 -4.68 -1.61 35.29
C ALA A 527 -4.07 -0.74 36.41
N LEU A 528 -3.94 0.58 36.20
CA LEU A 528 -3.47 1.52 37.22
C LEU A 528 -4.45 1.67 38.40
N ALA A 529 -5.75 1.42 38.16
CA ALA A 529 -6.78 1.51 39.20
C ALA A 529 -6.81 0.28 40.14
N GLU A 530 -6.12 -0.79 39.79
CA GLU A 530 -5.99 -1.99 40.62
C GLU A 530 -4.90 -1.79 41.69
N ASP A 531 -5.22 -2.16 42.93
CA ASP A 531 -4.27 -2.16 44.05
C ASP A 531 -3.57 -3.52 44.10
N ASP A 532 -2.23 -3.52 44.06
CA ASP A 532 -1.44 -4.75 44.14
C ASP A 532 -0.48 -4.73 45.38
N GLU A 533 0.22 -5.84 45.64
CA GLU A 533 1.15 -5.97 46.79
C GLU A 533 2.31 -4.96 46.73
N THR A 534 2.55 -4.34 45.58
CA THR A 534 3.73 -3.49 45.32
C THR A 534 3.38 -2.03 45.10
N HIS A 535 2.16 -1.73 44.63
CA HIS A 535 1.76 -0.38 44.22
C HIS A 535 0.33 -0.05 44.67
N ALA A 536 0.14 1.18 45.17
CA ALA A 536 -1.18 1.71 45.47
C ALA A 536 -1.93 2.07 44.19
N ALA A 537 -3.24 1.87 44.19
CA ALA A 537 -4.13 2.22 43.06
C ALA A 537 -4.02 3.69 42.66
N ILE A 538 -3.97 3.96 41.36
CA ILE A 538 -3.93 5.29 40.76
C ILE A 538 -5.18 5.48 39.92
N THR A 539 -5.99 6.49 40.24
CA THR A 539 -7.12 6.88 39.40
C THR A 539 -6.64 7.84 38.31
N ALA A 540 -6.16 7.31 37.21
CA ALA A 540 -5.67 8.12 36.10
C ALA A 540 -6.81 8.81 35.31
N THR A 541 -6.52 9.97 34.74
CA THR A 541 -7.39 10.61 33.73
C THR A 541 -7.17 9.97 32.39
N LEU A 542 -8.24 9.45 31.74
CA LEU A 542 -8.22 8.96 30.37
C LEU A 542 -8.71 10.04 29.43
N VAL A 543 -7.91 10.34 28.40
CA VAL A 543 -8.19 11.37 27.38
C VAL A 543 -8.15 10.76 25.98
N ASP A 544 -9.18 11.01 25.20
CA ASP A 544 -9.19 10.78 23.74
C ASP A 544 -8.75 12.08 23.05
N ALA A 545 -7.63 12.01 22.34
CA ALA A 545 -7.04 13.17 21.68
C ALA A 545 -7.75 13.57 20.39
N LEU A 546 -8.46 12.64 19.72
CA LEU A 546 -9.26 12.86 18.50
C LEU A 546 -8.47 13.37 17.29
N GLN A 547 -7.47 14.21 17.48
CA GLN A 547 -6.71 14.85 16.42
C GLN A 547 -5.22 15.01 16.80
N TYR A 548 -4.35 15.12 15.79
CA TYR A 548 -2.89 15.15 15.98
C TYR A 548 -2.15 16.26 15.19
N SER A 549 -2.87 17.10 14.45
CA SER A 549 -2.28 18.24 13.73
C SER A 549 -1.99 19.42 14.65
N THR A 550 -2.88 19.70 15.60
CA THR A 550 -2.74 20.79 16.57
C THR A 550 -2.85 20.28 18.01
N MET A 551 -2.36 21.05 18.96
CA MET A 551 -2.46 20.71 20.39
C MET A 551 -3.65 21.43 21.03
N ASP A 552 -4.45 20.71 21.82
CA ASP A 552 -5.42 21.36 22.71
C ASP A 552 -4.71 21.98 23.90
N ALA A 553 -4.22 23.20 23.70
CA ALA A 553 -3.46 23.94 24.70
C ALA A 553 -4.26 24.19 25.99
N GLU A 554 -5.59 24.30 25.89
CA GLU A 554 -6.46 24.54 27.05
C GLU A 554 -6.54 23.31 27.93
N LEU A 555 -6.83 22.14 27.35
CA LEU A 555 -6.85 20.89 28.09
C LEU A 555 -5.47 20.53 28.66
N LEU A 556 -4.42 20.62 27.85
CA LEU A 556 -3.06 20.31 28.33
C LEU A 556 -2.64 21.23 29.48
N THR A 557 -3.03 22.51 29.45
CA THR A 557 -2.79 23.44 30.57
C THR A 557 -3.61 23.04 31.80
N MET A 558 -4.87 22.65 31.63
CA MET A 558 -5.75 22.18 32.72
C MET A 558 -5.18 20.92 33.38
N LEU A 559 -4.68 19.97 32.59
CA LEU A 559 -4.06 18.75 33.13
C LEU A 559 -2.85 19.07 34.04
N ALA A 560 -2.10 20.13 33.73
CA ALA A 560 -0.97 20.56 34.57
C ALA A 560 -1.36 20.99 35.99
N ASP A 561 -2.62 21.32 36.23
CA ASP A 561 -3.12 21.71 37.57
C ASP A 561 -3.30 20.52 38.52
N GLY A 562 -3.49 19.31 37.98
CA GLY A 562 -3.81 18.12 38.79
C GLY A 562 -2.96 16.90 38.50
N HIS A 563 -2.06 16.95 37.52
CA HIS A 563 -1.28 15.80 37.08
C HIS A 563 0.22 16.09 37.11
N ARG A 564 1.00 15.11 37.60
CA ARG A 564 2.46 15.17 37.62
C ARG A 564 3.07 14.51 36.37
N LEU A 565 2.32 13.61 35.76
CA LEU A 565 2.74 12.82 34.61
C LEU A 565 1.64 12.82 33.53
N VAL A 566 2.05 13.11 32.31
CA VAL A 566 1.25 12.93 31.10
C VAL A 566 1.88 11.83 30.27
N VAL A 567 1.09 10.84 29.87
CA VAL A 567 1.51 9.72 29.04
C VAL A 567 0.80 9.83 27.69
N THR A 568 1.53 9.79 26.59
CA THR A 568 0.96 9.78 25.25
C THR A 568 1.17 8.44 24.58
N LEU A 569 0.13 7.92 23.93
CA LEU A 569 0.14 6.68 23.19
C LEU A 569 -0.24 6.96 21.74
N GLU A 570 0.68 6.65 20.81
CA GLU A 570 0.45 6.76 19.37
C GLU A 570 0.95 5.51 18.64
N ASP A 571 0.25 5.09 17.59
CA ASP A 571 0.63 3.94 16.75
C ASP A 571 1.44 4.35 15.51
N GLY A 572 2.15 5.46 15.59
CA GLY A 572 3.04 5.99 14.56
C GLY A 572 4.48 6.09 15.04
N GLN A 573 5.37 6.54 14.14
CA GLN A 573 6.74 6.87 14.48
C GLN A 573 6.78 7.98 15.53
N LEU A 574 7.46 7.73 16.64
CA LEU A 574 7.54 8.66 17.77
C LEU A 574 8.37 9.91 17.44
N GLU A 575 9.52 9.73 16.75
CA GLU A 575 10.38 10.85 16.34
C GLU A 575 9.65 11.76 15.34
N GLY A 576 9.40 13.01 15.72
CA GLY A 576 8.58 13.96 14.97
C GLY A 576 7.07 13.73 15.06
N GLY A 577 6.63 12.77 15.89
CA GLY A 577 5.24 12.38 16.08
C GLY A 577 4.46 13.34 16.99
N TRP A 578 3.23 12.94 17.31
CA TRP A 578 2.33 13.71 18.14
C TRP A 578 2.77 13.79 19.61
N GLY A 579 3.27 12.70 20.20
CA GLY A 579 3.74 12.67 21.57
C GLY A 579 4.91 13.63 21.83
N GLU A 580 5.84 13.77 20.87
CA GLU A 580 6.92 14.77 20.96
C GLU A 580 6.38 16.20 20.92
N LYS A 581 5.31 16.47 20.17
CA LYS A 581 4.65 17.80 20.17
C LYS A 581 4.04 18.11 21.54
N VAL A 582 3.42 17.13 22.21
CA VAL A 582 2.93 17.26 23.60
C VAL A 582 4.08 17.52 24.55
N THR A 583 5.21 16.83 24.41
CA THR A 583 6.42 17.08 25.20
C THR A 583 6.95 18.50 24.99
N ALA A 584 7.02 18.94 23.73
CA ALA A 584 7.44 20.30 23.40
C ALA A 584 6.49 21.38 23.96
N PHE A 585 5.18 21.11 23.98
CA PHE A 585 4.19 22.01 24.60
C PHE A 585 4.52 22.26 26.07
N TYR A 586 4.72 21.20 26.87
CA TYR A 586 5.04 21.35 28.30
C TYR A 586 6.43 21.96 28.52
N ALA A 587 7.42 21.54 27.75
CA ALA A 587 8.81 22.04 27.88
C ALA A 587 8.94 23.54 27.55
N ASN A 588 8.11 24.07 26.64
CA ASN A 588 8.15 25.48 26.22
C ASN A 588 7.05 26.34 26.88
N SER A 589 6.26 25.77 27.79
CA SER A 589 5.19 26.50 28.46
C SER A 589 5.73 27.56 29.42
N ASN A 590 5.18 28.75 29.35
CA ASN A 590 5.43 29.83 30.34
C ASN A 590 4.64 29.63 31.64
N ASN A 591 3.75 28.65 31.73
CA ASN A 591 2.98 28.32 32.92
C ASN A 591 3.88 27.52 33.89
N ALA A 592 4.12 28.08 35.10
CA ALA A 592 4.97 27.46 36.11
C ALA A 592 4.51 26.03 36.51
N LYS A 593 3.20 25.71 36.45
CA LYS A 593 2.69 24.36 36.70
C LYS A 593 2.96 23.44 35.54
N ALA A 594 2.79 23.88 34.31
CA ALA A 594 3.04 23.10 33.11
C ALA A 594 4.53 22.69 32.99
N SER A 595 5.46 23.55 33.41
CA SER A 595 6.89 23.25 33.38
C SER A 595 7.34 22.14 34.35
N HIS A 596 6.47 21.73 35.27
CA HIS A 596 6.73 20.62 36.21
C HIS A 596 6.11 19.29 35.77
N VAL A 597 5.29 19.30 34.72
CA VAL A 597 4.69 18.06 34.18
C VAL A 597 5.77 17.26 33.48
N ARG A 598 5.94 16.03 33.92
CA ARG A 598 6.77 15.06 33.20
C ARG A 598 5.94 14.43 32.08
N VAL A 599 6.53 14.24 30.90
CA VAL A 599 5.85 13.60 29.76
C VAL A 599 6.56 12.28 29.45
N LEU A 600 5.78 11.26 29.21
CA LEU A 600 6.25 9.93 28.81
C LEU A 600 5.54 9.53 27.50
N ASN A 601 6.30 9.39 26.43
CA ASN A 601 5.76 9.08 25.12
C ASN A 601 5.99 7.60 24.75
N PHE A 602 4.99 6.98 24.13
CA PHE A 602 5.07 5.64 23.54
C PHE A 602 4.62 5.70 22.08
N GLY A 603 5.41 5.10 21.23
CA GLY A 603 5.19 4.99 19.79
C GLY A 603 6.28 4.15 19.14
N ALA A 604 6.23 3.99 17.82
CA ALA A 604 7.20 3.20 17.07
C ALA A 604 8.58 3.84 17.01
N SER A 605 9.61 3.02 17.00
CA SER A 605 10.96 3.44 16.63
C SER A 605 11.04 3.83 15.15
N LYS A 606 12.00 4.69 14.82
CA LYS A 606 12.30 5.10 13.45
C LYS A 606 13.09 4.00 12.74
N GLU A 607 12.39 3.01 12.24
CA GLU A 607 12.97 1.87 11.54
C GLU A 607 12.05 1.35 10.44
N PHE A 608 12.61 0.62 9.48
CA PHE A 608 11.83 -0.19 8.55
C PHE A 608 11.67 -1.60 9.13
N THR A 609 10.43 -2.03 9.30
CA THR A 609 10.09 -3.40 9.74
C THR A 609 9.59 -4.20 8.54
N ASP A 610 9.87 -5.51 8.51
CA ASP A 610 9.47 -6.38 7.41
C ASP A 610 8.75 -7.61 7.96
N ARG A 611 7.45 -7.65 7.83
CA ARG A 611 6.57 -8.77 8.22
C ARG A 611 6.79 -9.25 9.66
N VAL A 612 7.07 -8.31 10.56
CA VAL A 612 7.15 -8.60 11.98
C VAL A 612 5.72 -8.62 12.55
N PRO A 613 5.31 -9.67 13.28
CA PRO A 613 3.99 -9.70 13.90
C PRO A 613 3.70 -8.46 14.74
N LEU A 614 2.46 -7.94 14.68
CA LEU A 614 2.10 -6.71 15.37
C LEU A 614 2.31 -6.79 16.89
N ASP A 615 2.02 -7.95 17.49
CA ASP A 615 2.24 -8.17 18.93
C ASP A 615 3.72 -8.06 19.29
N GLU A 616 4.62 -8.61 18.46
CA GLU A 616 6.08 -8.47 18.66
C GLU A 616 6.53 -7.01 18.51
N LEU A 617 5.97 -6.27 17.55
CA LEU A 617 6.24 -4.84 17.39
C LEU A 617 5.76 -4.04 18.60
N ASN A 618 4.57 -4.33 19.11
CA ASN A 618 4.03 -3.69 20.31
C ASN A 618 4.91 -3.96 21.54
N GLU A 619 5.38 -5.18 21.72
CA GLU A 619 6.35 -5.51 22.78
C GLU A 619 7.66 -4.75 22.59
N ARG A 620 8.23 -4.75 21.37
CA ARG A 620 9.48 -4.06 21.01
C ARG A 620 9.42 -2.56 21.30
N TYR A 621 8.28 -1.92 21.02
CA TYR A 621 8.08 -0.49 21.22
C TYR A 621 7.53 -0.13 22.61
N GLY A 622 7.29 -1.12 23.44
CA GLY A 622 6.73 -0.93 24.79
C GLY A 622 5.26 -0.51 24.78
N LEU A 623 4.54 -0.74 23.69
CA LEU A 623 3.10 -0.48 23.53
C LEU A 623 2.27 -1.65 24.10
N THR A 624 2.54 -2.01 25.35
CA THR A 624 1.79 -3.00 26.13
C THR A 624 1.41 -2.41 27.49
N ALA A 625 0.23 -2.76 28.00
CA ALA A 625 -0.26 -2.23 29.27
C ALA A 625 0.74 -2.49 30.42
N ALA A 626 1.29 -3.70 30.50
CA ALA A 626 2.27 -4.08 31.54
C ALA A 626 3.52 -3.19 31.52
N THR A 627 4.09 -2.94 30.34
CA THR A 627 5.29 -2.09 30.21
C THR A 627 4.99 -0.64 30.56
N ILE A 628 3.85 -0.11 30.08
CA ILE A 628 3.45 1.29 30.33
C ILE A 628 3.19 1.50 31.82
N VAL A 629 2.42 0.61 32.47
CA VAL A 629 2.12 0.66 33.92
C VAL A 629 3.41 0.61 34.75
N SER A 630 4.32 -0.33 34.43
CA SER A 630 5.62 -0.45 35.13
C SER A 630 6.44 0.84 35.03
N ARG A 631 6.49 1.47 33.85
CA ARG A 631 7.20 2.74 33.67
C ARG A 631 6.55 3.90 34.40
N ILE A 632 5.22 3.95 34.45
CA ILE A 632 4.48 4.97 35.23
C ILE A 632 4.82 4.86 36.69
N HIS A 633 4.73 3.67 37.29
CA HIS A 633 5.08 3.44 38.68
C HIS A 633 6.54 3.79 38.98
N GLY A 634 7.48 3.42 38.10
CA GLY A 634 8.88 3.81 38.21
C GLY A 634 9.07 5.31 38.35
N ILE A 635 8.37 6.10 37.50
CA ILE A 635 8.46 7.57 37.51
C ILE A 635 7.82 8.17 38.77
N LEU A 636 6.70 7.64 39.23
CA LEU A 636 5.96 8.20 40.36
C LEU A 636 6.64 7.90 41.70
N ASN A 637 7.48 6.87 41.76
CA ASN A 637 8.27 6.49 42.95
C ASN A 637 9.63 7.22 43.04
N GLU A 638 10.07 7.90 41.96
CA GLU A 638 11.23 8.82 41.97
C GLU A 638 10.88 10.18 42.61
#